data_cc98bab70dfc6a6684d0aba58628d258
#
_entry.id   cc98bab70dfc6a6684d0aba58628d258
#
_cell.length_a   1.000
_cell.length_b   1.000
_cell.length_c   1.000
_cell.angle_alpha   90.00
_cell.angle_beta   90.00
_cell.angle_gamma   90.00
#
_symmetry.space_group_name_H-M   'P 1'
#
loop_
_entity.id
_entity.type
_entity.pdbx_description
1 polymer ?
#
loop_
_entity_poly.entity_id
_entity_poly.type
_entity_poly.pdbx_seq_one_letter_code
_entity_poly.pdbx_strand_id
1 'polypeptide(L)'
;MSSKLIYQFSQKKTDGDKTMSDLLGGKGANLAEMSSLGINVPPGFTVTTEVCKYFIENKTFPEKFDNELSSSIKKLEEYSGKVFGNSDNPLLLSVRSGGRISMPGMMDSILNIGLNDENVKHLSKVFNDERFALDSYRRLIQMYGNVVLGIDHKRFEAILENKKRIDSLNSDADFNSEQLQWVVDAYKNTVERFSDGPFPQDPEEQLIGSIKAVFNSWLNKRAVTYRKINNIPDHWGTGATIQTMVFGNLNENSGTGVAFTRFPSTGKNELYGEYLMNAQGEDVVAGLRTPFPITKHEKNTEPSLSEDHPKLHAEIREIATKLENHYKDVQDIEFTIEDKKLYLLQTRTAKRTAQASVKIAVDMHNEKIVSKKEAINMVDADSITTILHPQFVEDQDKDIFEKGLNASPGAAFGEIVFDADTAEEEANKGRNVILVRDETSPEDIHGMFSSVAILTTKGGMTSHAAVVARGMGKPCIVGAESLVIDYSKKTISSKEKTLEEGDLISIDGSTGEIYIGELDLEAPKLSEEFNTLMDWCNEYKKLEIRANAETEIDTSKALEFGAEGIGLCRTEHMFFEGERILPMREMIMSDSKQGRKRALKKLIKYQISDFESLFKLLKEKPVTVRLLDPPMHEFLPKSDLEISQLANEIGVSPGHVNEILMRLSESNPMLGHRGVRLGLSYPEIYEMQVEAILRASYLLYENEKLEVTPEIMIPLVMNSTELTQMKKILKKKIKKIEKKLNYEFKYTIGTMIELPSAALSSTEIASDADFFSFGTNDLTQTTLGLSRDDASKFLGEYVEKQIFNIDPFVSIDPNTVGRLVEISSNDGKKANKSLKIGVCGEHAGDPNSIYFLSTLNIDYISCSPFRIPAARLAAAQAETK
;
A
#
# COMPACT_ATOMS: atom_id res chain seq x y z
N MET A 1 -22.64 26.72 -6.19
CA MET A 1 -23.06 25.72 -7.20
C MET A 1 -22.67 26.23 -8.58
N SER A 2 -22.25 25.33 -9.46
CA SER A 2 -22.08 25.59 -10.89
C SER A 2 -23.36 26.19 -11.48
N SER A 3 -23.23 27.01 -12.51
CA SER A 3 -24.38 27.54 -13.24
C SER A 3 -25.17 26.45 -13.99
N LYS A 4 -24.59 25.28 -14.17
CA LYS A 4 -25.11 24.11 -14.90
C LYS A 4 -25.06 22.86 -13.99
N LEU A 5 -26.19 22.17 -13.89
CA LEU A 5 -26.36 21.01 -13.01
C LEU A 5 -26.20 19.67 -13.75
N ILE A 6 -26.47 19.63 -15.07
CA ILE A 6 -26.52 18.43 -15.89
C ILE A 6 -25.66 18.60 -17.16
N TYR A 7 -24.78 17.65 -17.42
CA TYR A 7 -23.80 17.67 -18.53
C TYR A 7 -24.09 16.51 -19.51
N GLN A 8 -24.28 16.84 -20.77
CA GLN A 8 -24.56 15.88 -21.85
C GLN A 8 -23.29 15.24 -22.39
N PHE A 9 -23.38 13.99 -22.80
CA PHE A 9 -22.36 13.32 -23.60
C PHE A 9 -22.99 12.49 -24.73
N SER A 10 -22.53 12.75 -25.95
CA SER A 10 -22.95 12.01 -27.15
C SER A 10 -21.95 12.32 -28.27
N GLN A 11 -21.98 11.52 -29.35
CA GLN A 11 -21.18 11.81 -30.55
C GLN A 11 -21.56 13.14 -31.23
N LYS A 12 -22.82 13.62 -31.05
CA LYS A 12 -23.28 14.89 -31.64
C LYS A 12 -22.86 16.10 -30.81
N LYS A 13 -22.87 15.98 -29.48
CA LYS A 13 -22.50 17.05 -28.57
C LYS A 13 -22.06 16.50 -27.21
N THR A 14 -20.96 17.01 -26.73
CA THR A 14 -20.44 16.70 -25.40
C THR A 14 -20.15 17.98 -24.63
N ASP A 15 -20.54 18.04 -23.35
CA ASP A 15 -20.44 19.26 -22.53
C ASP A 15 -19.32 19.16 -21.49
N GLY A 16 -18.64 18.02 -21.34
CA GLY A 16 -17.59 17.78 -20.35
C GLY A 16 -16.36 17.11 -20.96
N ASP A 17 -15.31 16.96 -20.15
CA ASP A 17 -14.06 16.29 -20.50
C ASP A 17 -13.46 15.56 -19.28
N LYS A 18 -12.34 14.83 -19.48
CA LYS A 18 -11.65 14.05 -18.44
C LYS A 18 -11.15 14.87 -17.24
N THR A 19 -10.94 16.18 -17.39
CA THR A 19 -10.47 17.05 -16.31
C THR A 19 -11.55 17.39 -15.30
N MET A 20 -12.82 17.15 -15.66
CA MET A 20 -14.00 17.49 -14.84
C MET A 20 -14.44 16.37 -13.90
N SER A 21 -13.54 15.46 -13.52
CA SER A 21 -13.84 14.34 -12.61
C SER A 21 -14.37 14.79 -11.25
N ASP A 22 -13.99 15.98 -10.79
CA ASP A 22 -14.49 16.58 -9.55
C ASP A 22 -15.99 16.90 -9.60
N LEU A 23 -16.47 17.29 -10.76
CA LEU A 23 -17.85 17.71 -10.99
C LEU A 23 -18.74 16.59 -11.53
N LEU A 24 -18.20 15.77 -12.45
CA LEU A 24 -18.96 14.73 -13.17
C LEU A 24 -18.76 13.34 -12.57
N GLY A 25 -17.82 13.19 -11.61
CA GLY A 25 -17.29 11.92 -11.22
C GLY A 25 -16.44 11.29 -12.33
N GLY A 26 -15.62 10.29 -12.00
CA GLY A 26 -14.72 9.65 -12.96
C GLY A 26 -15.49 9.00 -14.13
N LYS A 27 -16.64 8.37 -13.87
CA LYS A 27 -17.45 7.72 -14.92
C LYS A 27 -18.03 8.74 -15.91
N GLY A 28 -18.65 9.80 -15.40
CA GLY A 28 -19.25 10.85 -16.26
C GLY A 28 -18.20 11.60 -17.09
N ALA A 29 -17.06 11.95 -16.48
CA ALA A 29 -15.95 12.60 -17.17
C ALA A 29 -15.36 11.73 -18.30
N ASN A 30 -15.13 10.44 -18.04
CA ASN A 30 -14.58 9.53 -19.05
C ASN A 30 -15.57 9.21 -20.17
N LEU A 31 -16.88 9.11 -19.90
CA LEU A 31 -17.90 8.96 -20.95
C LEU A 31 -17.96 10.19 -21.85
N ALA A 32 -17.87 11.39 -21.28
CA ALA A 32 -17.79 12.62 -22.05
C ALA A 32 -16.54 12.64 -22.91
N GLU A 33 -15.38 12.28 -22.35
CA GLU A 33 -14.11 12.23 -23.07
C GLU A 33 -14.15 11.21 -24.24
N MET A 34 -14.59 9.98 -24.00
CA MET A 34 -14.72 8.95 -25.05
C MET A 34 -15.66 9.39 -26.16
N SER A 35 -16.76 10.06 -25.81
CA SER A 35 -17.70 10.62 -26.80
C SER A 35 -17.04 11.69 -27.65
N SER A 36 -16.23 12.59 -27.08
CA SER A 36 -15.50 13.62 -27.81
C SER A 36 -14.43 13.05 -28.73
N LEU A 37 -13.85 11.89 -28.37
CA LEU A 37 -12.94 11.13 -29.23
C LEU A 37 -13.62 10.40 -30.39
N GLY A 38 -14.96 10.49 -30.51
CA GLY A 38 -15.72 9.81 -31.55
C GLY A 38 -15.84 8.29 -31.33
N ILE A 39 -15.59 7.81 -30.12
CA ILE A 39 -15.83 6.41 -29.73
C ILE A 39 -17.33 6.21 -29.58
N ASN A 40 -17.83 5.05 -30.00
CA ASN A 40 -19.25 4.75 -29.93
C ASN A 40 -19.71 4.49 -28.49
N VAL A 41 -20.13 5.56 -27.81
CA VAL A 41 -20.68 5.55 -26.46
C VAL A 41 -22.20 5.72 -26.55
N PRO A 42 -23.03 4.92 -25.87
CA PRO A 42 -24.46 5.21 -25.79
C PRO A 42 -24.67 6.62 -25.21
N PRO A 43 -25.48 7.46 -25.87
CA PRO A 43 -25.67 8.84 -25.40
C PRO A 43 -26.29 8.91 -24.01
N GLY A 44 -25.96 9.98 -23.29
CA GLY A 44 -26.44 10.16 -21.93
C GLY A 44 -26.13 11.55 -21.38
N PHE A 45 -26.33 11.69 -20.07
CA PHE A 45 -25.97 12.88 -19.33
C PHE A 45 -25.57 12.54 -17.89
N THR A 46 -24.81 13.43 -17.26
CA THR A 46 -24.39 13.28 -15.86
C THR A 46 -24.94 14.40 -15.01
N VAL A 47 -25.65 14.04 -13.94
CA VAL A 47 -26.02 14.94 -12.85
C VAL A 47 -24.81 15.09 -11.93
N THR A 48 -24.43 16.33 -11.62
CA THR A 48 -23.14 16.66 -10.97
C THR A 48 -23.06 16.22 -9.51
N THR A 49 -21.83 16.08 -9.03
CA THR A 49 -21.52 15.85 -7.59
C THR A 49 -22.02 16.98 -6.71
N GLU A 50 -22.14 18.21 -7.22
CA GLU A 50 -22.71 19.34 -6.48
C GLU A 50 -24.18 19.18 -6.20
N VAL A 51 -24.94 18.61 -7.15
CA VAL A 51 -26.35 18.29 -6.94
C VAL A 51 -26.49 17.21 -5.87
N CYS A 52 -25.62 16.21 -5.87
CA CYS A 52 -25.59 15.19 -4.83
C CYS A 52 -25.36 15.80 -3.43
N LYS A 53 -24.37 16.68 -3.28
CA LYS A 53 -24.10 17.38 -2.01
C LYS A 53 -25.30 18.16 -1.52
N TYR A 54 -25.89 18.96 -2.43
CA TYR A 54 -27.08 19.74 -2.10
C TYR A 54 -28.25 18.85 -1.66
N PHE A 55 -28.46 17.72 -2.36
CA PHE A 55 -29.50 16.76 -2.03
C PHE A 55 -29.29 16.07 -0.67
N ILE A 56 -28.06 15.69 -0.37
CA ILE A 56 -27.71 15.09 0.93
C ILE A 56 -27.99 16.05 2.08
N GLU A 57 -27.66 17.34 1.91
CA GLU A 57 -27.82 18.38 2.93
C GLU A 57 -29.29 18.83 3.09
N ASN A 58 -30.00 19.04 1.98
CA ASN A 58 -31.32 19.68 1.98
C ASN A 58 -32.47 18.71 1.79
N LYS A 59 -32.22 17.44 1.42
CA LYS A 59 -33.20 16.39 1.09
C LYS A 59 -34.13 16.73 -0.10
N THR A 60 -33.80 17.77 -0.85
CA THR A 60 -34.51 18.25 -2.05
C THR A 60 -33.49 18.56 -3.15
N PHE A 61 -33.96 18.54 -4.40
CA PHE A 61 -33.12 18.99 -5.52
C PHE A 61 -33.11 20.55 -5.59
N PRO A 62 -32.05 21.12 -6.23
CA PRO A 62 -32.00 22.56 -6.52
C PRO A 62 -33.17 23.00 -7.42
N GLU A 63 -33.67 24.20 -7.26
CA GLU A 63 -34.84 24.74 -7.94
C GLU A 63 -34.84 24.64 -9.49
N LYS A 64 -33.65 24.66 -10.09
CA LYS A 64 -33.49 24.54 -11.57
C LYS A 64 -33.40 23.09 -12.05
N PHE A 65 -33.36 22.11 -11.16
CA PHE A 65 -33.03 20.73 -11.48
C PHE A 65 -34.08 20.10 -12.44
N ASP A 66 -35.38 20.23 -12.14
CA ASP A 66 -36.44 19.61 -12.94
C ASP A 66 -36.47 20.14 -14.39
N ASN A 67 -36.24 21.46 -14.57
CA ASN A 67 -36.15 22.08 -15.91
C ASN A 67 -34.92 21.58 -16.69
N GLU A 68 -33.75 21.47 -16.06
CA GLU A 68 -32.55 20.95 -16.70
C GLU A 68 -32.67 19.46 -17.00
N LEU A 69 -33.30 18.65 -16.12
CA LEU A 69 -33.57 17.24 -16.33
C LEU A 69 -34.48 17.01 -17.53
N SER A 70 -35.62 17.67 -17.59
CA SER A 70 -36.58 17.58 -18.71
C SER A 70 -35.94 18.00 -20.04
N SER A 71 -35.14 19.09 -20.04
CA SER A 71 -34.36 19.51 -21.21
C SER A 71 -33.35 18.47 -21.64
N SER A 72 -32.73 17.77 -20.69
CA SER A 72 -31.69 16.77 -20.94
C SER A 72 -32.32 15.47 -21.51
N ILE A 73 -33.49 15.07 -21.02
CA ILE A 73 -34.24 13.93 -21.55
C ILE A 73 -34.63 14.20 -23.03
N LYS A 74 -35.20 15.38 -23.33
CA LYS A 74 -35.55 15.74 -24.70
C LYS A 74 -34.37 15.66 -25.68
N LYS A 75 -33.22 16.14 -25.28
CA LYS A 75 -32.00 16.02 -26.12
C LYS A 75 -31.57 14.56 -26.30
N LEU A 76 -31.72 13.74 -25.25
CA LEU A 76 -31.40 12.32 -25.34
C LEU A 76 -32.35 11.57 -26.29
N GLU A 77 -33.66 11.95 -26.29
CA GLU A 77 -34.63 11.47 -27.28
C GLU A 77 -34.20 11.84 -28.71
N GLU A 78 -33.80 13.11 -28.94
CA GLU A 78 -33.28 13.57 -30.25
C GLU A 78 -32.03 12.82 -30.70
N TYR A 79 -31.16 12.42 -29.76
CA TYR A 79 -29.92 11.71 -30.09
C TYR A 79 -30.15 10.22 -30.35
N SER A 80 -31.03 9.60 -29.61
CA SER A 80 -31.32 8.17 -29.67
C SER A 80 -32.40 7.83 -30.72
N GLY A 81 -33.30 8.76 -31.05
CA GLY A 81 -34.47 8.53 -31.89
C GLY A 81 -35.53 7.70 -31.17
N LYS A 82 -35.45 7.59 -29.84
CA LYS A 82 -36.38 6.88 -28.96
C LYS A 82 -37.08 7.88 -28.01
N VAL A 83 -38.20 7.53 -27.44
CA VAL A 83 -38.98 8.43 -26.56
C VAL A 83 -39.03 7.88 -25.14
N PHE A 84 -38.73 8.73 -24.16
CA PHE A 84 -38.84 8.38 -22.74
C PHE A 84 -40.26 8.60 -22.26
N GLY A 85 -40.91 7.55 -21.85
CA GLY A 85 -42.31 7.52 -21.51
C GLY A 85 -43.04 6.46 -22.35
N ASN A 86 -44.37 6.53 -22.35
CA ASN A 86 -45.17 5.58 -23.12
C ASN A 86 -45.05 5.84 -24.63
N SER A 87 -44.45 4.94 -25.35
CA SER A 87 -44.11 5.09 -26.77
C SER A 87 -43.97 3.74 -27.47
N ASP A 88 -44.29 3.70 -28.74
CA ASP A 88 -44.05 2.54 -29.62
C ASP A 88 -42.57 2.21 -29.80
N ASN A 89 -41.67 3.16 -29.52
CA ASN A 89 -40.23 2.99 -29.50
C ASN A 89 -39.61 3.53 -28.18
N PRO A 90 -39.71 2.78 -27.07
CA PRO A 90 -39.38 3.27 -25.75
C PRO A 90 -37.87 3.48 -25.58
N LEU A 91 -37.53 4.66 -25.02
CA LEU A 91 -36.18 4.92 -24.53
C LEU A 91 -36.04 4.33 -23.14
N LEU A 92 -35.10 3.40 -22.96
CA LEU A 92 -34.74 2.86 -21.66
C LEU A 92 -33.41 3.43 -21.19
N LEU A 93 -33.31 3.70 -19.90
CA LEU A 93 -32.17 4.34 -19.28
C LEU A 93 -31.56 3.47 -18.18
N SER A 94 -30.27 3.67 -17.96
CA SER A 94 -29.58 3.25 -16.75
C SER A 94 -29.21 4.46 -15.91
N VAL A 95 -29.22 4.35 -14.57
CA VAL A 95 -28.68 5.34 -13.64
C VAL A 95 -27.55 4.66 -12.88
N ARG A 96 -26.33 5.19 -13.06
CA ARG A 96 -25.10 4.62 -12.50
C ARG A 96 -24.37 5.65 -11.66
N SER A 97 -23.87 5.25 -10.49
CA SER A 97 -23.03 6.08 -9.65
C SER A 97 -21.66 6.35 -10.28
N GLY A 98 -21.09 7.52 -10.02
CA GLY A 98 -19.76 7.91 -10.49
C GLY A 98 -19.06 8.79 -9.45
N GLY A 99 -18.31 8.21 -8.50
CA GLY A 99 -17.41 8.96 -7.62
C GLY A 99 -16.19 9.50 -8.38
N ARG A 100 -15.49 10.48 -7.81
CA ARG A 100 -14.22 11.00 -8.36
C ARG A 100 -13.17 9.90 -8.51
N ILE A 101 -13.12 9.00 -7.50
CA ILE A 101 -12.30 7.79 -7.48
C ILE A 101 -13.22 6.59 -7.63
N SER A 102 -12.76 5.59 -8.37
CA SER A 102 -13.51 4.34 -8.57
C SER A 102 -13.67 3.59 -7.25
N MET A 103 -14.91 3.25 -6.90
CA MET A 103 -15.31 2.51 -5.70
C MET A 103 -16.11 1.27 -6.13
N PRO A 104 -15.44 0.20 -6.65
CA PRO A 104 -16.11 -0.95 -7.26
C PRO A 104 -17.06 -1.65 -6.28
N GLY A 105 -18.31 -1.89 -6.67
CA GLY A 105 -19.32 -2.58 -5.85
C GLY A 105 -19.84 -1.81 -4.61
N MET A 106 -19.31 -0.59 -4.34
CA MET A 106 -19.68 0.15 -3.12
C MET A 106 -20.95 0.98 -3.26
N MET A 107 -21.33 1.36 -4.46
CA MET A 107 -22.49 2.19 -4.75
C MET A 107 -23.41 1.49 -5.75
N ASP A 108 -24.68 1.89 -5.74
CA ASP A 108 -25.73 1.22 -6.47
C ASP A 108 -25.87 1.72 -7.93
N SER A 109 -26.48 0.88 -8.78
CA SER A 109 -26.86 1.18 -10.16
C SER A 109 -28.25 0.62 -10.41
N ILE A 110 -29.03 1.26 -11.27
CA ILE A 110 -30.35 0.79 -11.68
C ILE A 110 -30.43 0.78 -13.21
N LEU A 111 -30.86 -0.33 -13.78
CA LEU A 111 -30.95 -0.55 -15.22
C LEU A 111 -32.43 -0.64 -15.69
N ASN A 112 -32.63 -0.51 -16.99
CA ASN A 112 -33.92 -0.68 -17.66
C ASN A 112 -35.03 0.31 -17.20
N ILE A 113 -34.66 1.48 -16.67
CA ILE A 113 -35.57 2.53 -16.23
C ILE A 113 -36.42 2.99 -17.45
N GLY A 114 -37.68 3.10 -17.27
CA GLY A 114 -38.65 3.42 -18.30
C GLY A 114 -39.59 2.24 -18.67
N LEU A 115 -39.28 1.01 -18.21
CA LEU A 115 -40.16 -0.12 -18.38
C LEU A 115 -41.35 -0.05 -17.38
N ASN A 116 -42.54 -0.30 -17.92
CA ASN A 116 -43.77 -0.43 -17.18
C ASN A 116 -44.71 -1.43 -17.92
N ASP A 117 -45.91 -1.64 -17.46
CA ASP A 117 -46.87 -2.61 -18.00
C ASP A 117 -47.28 -2.35 -19.46
N GLU A 118 -47.06 -1.12 -19.95
CA GLU A 118 -47.32 -0.73 -21.33
C GLU A 118 -46.07 -0.83 -22.20
N ASN A 119 -44.96 -0.21 -21.73
CA ASN A 119 -43.71 -0.18 -22.47
C ASN A 119 -43.05 -1.57 -22.68
N VAL A 120 -43.29 -2.51 -21.78
CA VAL A 120 -42.82 -3.90 -21.97
C VAL A 120 -43.43 -4.55 -23.21
N LYS A 121 -44.70 -4.24 -23.54
CA LYS A 121 -45.37 -4.74 -24.76
C LYS A 121 -44.82 -4.08 -26.02
N HIS A 122 -44.49 -2.79 -25.94
CA HIS A 122 -43.86 -2.08 -27.05
C HIS A 122 -42.43 -2.58 -27.29
N LEU A 123 -41.66 -2.79 -26.24
CA LEU A 123 -40.29 -3.35 -26.32
C LEU A 123 -40.30 -4.76 -26.97
N SER A 124 -41.27 -5.60 -26.56
CA SER A 124 -41.49 -6.93 -27.16
C SER A 124 -41.74 -6.86 -28.68
N LYS A 125 -42.51 -5.89 -29.14
CA LYS A 125 -42.77 -5.68 -30.57
C LYS A 125 -41.54 -5.14 -31.33
N VAL A 126 -40.80 -4.16 -30.71
CA VAL A 126 -39.61 -3.56 -31.31
C VAL A 126 -38.52 -4.61 -31.60
N PHE A 127 -38.31 -5.51 -30.65
CA PHE A 127 -37.28 -6.56 -30.79
C PHE A 127 -37.80 -7.90 -31.27
N ASN A 128 -39.14 -8.02 -31.43
CA ASN A 128 -39.83 -9.27 -31.75
C ASN A 128 -39.50 -10.42 -30.81
N ASP A 129 -39.28 -10.07 -29.52
CA ASP A 129 -38.92 -11.00 -28.46
C ASP A 129 -39.61 -10.61 -27.15
N GLU A 130 -40.66 -11.36 -26.78
CA GLU A 130 -41.45 -11.16 -25.56
C GLU A 130 -40.64 -11.62 -24.31
N ARG A 131 -39.90 -12.69 -24.46
CA ARG A 131 -39.04 -13.22 -23.37
C ARG A 131 -38.06 -12.18 -22.92
N PHE A 132 -37.30 -11.58 -23.85
CA PHE A 132 -36.33 -10.52 -23.58
C PHE A 132 -36.98 -9.30 -22.89
N ALA A 133 -38.14 -8.86 -23.35
CA ALA A 133 -38.84 -7.71 -22.77
C ALA A 133 -39.26 -7.98 -21.31
N LEU A 134 -39.80 -9.17 -21.04
CA LEU A 134 -40.24 -9.58 -19.70
C LEU A 134 -39.04 -9.83 -18.75
N ASP A 135 -37.96 -10.39 -19.22
CA ASP A 135 -36.75 -10.54 -18.43
C ASP A 135 -36.13 -9.17 -18.03
N SER A 136 -36.11 -8.23 -18.97
CA SER A 136 -35.66 -6.86 -18.74
C SER A 136 -36.55 -6.15 -17.70
N TYR A 137 -37.86 -6.38 -17.75
CA TYR A 137 -38.81 -5.79 -16.81
C TYR A 137 -38.67 -6.39 -15.39
N ARG A 138 -38.56 -7.72 -15.28
CA ARG A 138 -38.36 -8.33 -13.97
C ARG A 138 -37.08 -7.87 -13.31
N ARG A 139 -35.99 -7.68 -14.10
CA ARG A 139 -34.70 -7.15 -13.60
C ARG A 139 -34.85 -5.73 -13.09
N LEU A 140 -35.59 -4.85 -13.79
CA LEU A 140 -35.89 -3.51 -13.30
C LEU A 140 -36.65 -3.56 -11.97
N ILE A 141 -37.73 -4.36 -11.86
CA ILE A 141 -38.53 -4.45 -10.63
C ILE A 141 -37.70 -4.93 -9.45
N GLN A 142 -36.82 -5.91 -9.67
CA GLN A 142 -35.91 -6.43 -8.66
C GLN A 142 -34.92 -5.35 -8.20
N MET A 143 -34.21 -4.70 -9.14
CA MET A 143 -33.20 -3.67 -8.80
C MET A 143 -33.86 -2.46 -8.15
N TYR A 144 -34.96 -1.96 -8.71
CA TYR A 144 -35.67 -0.81 -8.17
C TYR A 144 -36.24 -1.12 -6.79
N GLY A 145 -36.86 -2.28 -6.62
CA GLY A 145 -37.38 -2.75 -5.33
C GLY A 145 -36.27 -2.83 -4.26
N ASN A 146 -35.14 -3.35 -4.62
CA ASN A 146 -34.01 -3.46 -3.69
C ASN A 146 -33.33 -2.10 -3.42
N VAL A 147 -32.92 -1.39 -4.47
CA VAL A 147 -32.06 -0.20 -4.35
C VAL A 147 -32.85 1.06 -3.98
N VAL A 148 -34.07 1.25 -4.57
CA VAL A 148 -34.85 2.46 -4.39
C VAL A 148 -35.84 2.31 -3.25
N LEU A 149 -36.55 1.16 -3.17
CA LEU A 149 -37.56 0.92 -2.18
C LEU A 149 -37.08 0.20 -0.92
N GLY A 150 -35.78 -0.24 -0.90
CA GLY A 150 -35.18 -0.85 0.26
C GLY A 150 -35.66 -2.26 0.62
N ILE A 151 -36.26 -2.97 -0.32
CA ILE A 151 -36.77 -4.34 -0.12
C ILE A 151 -35.57 -5.32 -0.17
N ASP A 152 -35.48 -6.24 0.79
CA ASP A 152 -34.39 -7.23 0.84
C ASP A 152 -34.37 -8.07 -0.45
N HIS A 153 -33.21 -8.04 -1.13
CA HIS A 153 -32.91 -8.77 -2.38
C HIS A 153 -33.25 -10.26 -2.29
N LYS A 154 -33.02 -10.90 -1.15
CA LYS A 154 -33.35 -12.32 -0.92
C LYS A 154 -34.81 -12.66 -1.16
N ARG A 155 -35.73 -11.71 -1.04
CA ARG A 155 -37.16 -11.94 -1.31
C ARG A 155 -37.42 -12.17 -2.80
N PHE A 156 -36.77 -11.41 -3.64
CA PHE A 156 -36.87 -11.57 -5.10
C PHE A 156 -36.17 -12.84 -5.57
N GLU A 157 -34.94 -13.11 -5.05
CA GLU A 157 -34.22 -14.35 -5.34
C GLU A 157 -35.04 -15.59 -4.97
N ALA A 158 -35.66 -15.61 -3.78
CA ALA A 158 -36.44 -16.75 -3.33
C ALA A 158 -37.63 -17.04 -4.27
N ILE A 159 -38.27 -16.02 -4.87
CA ILE A 159 -39.35 -16.18 -5.85
C ILE A 159 -38.79 -16.82 -7.13
N LEU A 160 -37.63 -16.31 -7.63
CA LEU A 160 -37.03 -16.79 -8.86
C LEU A 160 -36.55 -18.24 -8.71
N GLU A 161 -35.85 -18.53 -7.63
CA GLU A 161 -35.34 -19.90 -7.33
C GLU A 161 -36.50 -20.92 -7.13
N ASN A 162 -37.56 -20.50 -6.41
CA ASN A 162 -38.73 -21.35 -6.27
C ASN A 162 -39.38 -21.65 -7.63
N LYS A 163 -39.51 -20.67 -8.51
CA LYS A 163 -40.09 -20.85 -9.85
C LYS A 163 -39.21 -21.78 -10.70
N LYS A 164 -37.88 -21.59 -10.68
CA LYS A 164 -36.93 -22.51 -11.34
C LYS A 164 -37.12 -23.95 -10.85
N ARG A 165 -37.21 -24.15 -9.54
CA ARG A 165 -37.40 -25.46 -8.93
C ARG A 165 -38.71 -26.11 -9.33
N ILE A 166 -39.83 -25.35 -9.33
CA ILE A 166 -41.17 -25.86 -9.70
C ILE A 166 -41.18 -26.30 -11.16
N ASP A 167 -40.55 -25.50 -12.04
CA ASP A 167 -40.57 -25.76 -13.48
C ASP A 167 -39.37 -26.59 -13.96
N SER A 168 -38.53 -27.06 -13.05
CA SER A 168 -37.30 -27.84 -13.35
C SER A 168 -36.35 -27.16 -14.32
N LEU A 169 -36.11 -25.84 -14.15
CA LEU A 169 -35.20 -25.03 -14.95
C LEU A 169 -33.80 -25.01 -14.28
N ASN A 170 -32.75 -24.98 -15.10
CA ASN A 170 -31.36 -24.95 -14.61
C ASN A 170 -30.79 -23.52 -14.47
N SER A 171 -31.32 -22.60 -15.29
CA SER A 171 -30.79 -21.22 -15.34
C SER A 171 -31.90 -20.20 -15.60
N ASP A 172 -31.65 -18.93 -15.37
CA ASP A 172 -32.55 -17.82 -15.69
C ASP A 172 -32.82 -17.75 -17.22
N ALA A 173 -31.89 -18.23 -18.04
CA ALA A 173 -32.04 -18.25 -19.49
C ALA A 173 -33.10 -19.25 -19.98
N ASP A 174 -33.45 -20.24 -19.17
CA ASP A 174 -34.38 -21.29 -19.54
C ASP A 174 -35.86 -20.87 -19.40
N PHE A 175 -36.14 -19.73 -18.74
CA PHE A 175 -37.51 -19.21 -18.60
C PHE A 175 -38.13 -18.86 -19.97
N ASN A 176 -39.32 -19.29 -20.21
CA ASN A 176 -40.15 -18.78 -21.30
C ASN A 176 -40.97 -17.53 -20.93
N SER A 177 -41.64 -16.92 -21.89
CA SER A 177 -42.45 -15.68 -21.68
C SER A 177 -43.53 -15.84 -20.61
N GLU A 178 -44.28 -16.96 -20.59
CA GLU A 178 -45.36 -17.18 -19.63
C GLU A 178 -44.80 -17.31 -18.19
N GLN A 179 -43.68 -18.00 -18.03
CA GLN A 179 -43.01 -18.13 -16.73
C GLN A 179 -42.45 -16.78 -16.24
N LEU A 180 -41.82 -16.00 -17.13
CA LEU A 180 -41.33 -14.65 -16.80
C LEU A 180 -42.49 -13.68 -16.45
N GLN A 181 -43.63 -13.77 -17.14
CA GLN A 181 -44.81 -12.97 -16.78
C GLN A 181 -45.26 -13.28 -15.34
N TRP A 182 -45.28 -14.59 -14.98
CA TRP A 182 -45.59 -14.96 -13.61
C TRP A 182 -44.59 -14.39 -12.59
N VAL A 183 -43.29 -14.39 -12.90
CA VAL A 183 -42.28 -13.80 -12.03
C VAL A 183 -42.45 -12.29 -11.90
N VAL A 184 -42.74 -11.59 -12.99
CA VAL A 184 -43.05 -10.13 -13.00
C VAL A 184 -44.20 -9.81 -12.07
N ASP A 185 -45.31 -10.58 -12.19
CA ASP A 185 -46.49 -10.37 -11.33
C ASP A 185 -46.20 -10.66 -9.85
N ALA A 186 -45.42 -11.70 -9.56
CA ALA A 186 -45.00 -12.04 -8.21
C ALA A 186 -44.06 -10.97 -7.62
N TYR A 187 -43.20 -10.38 -8.43
CA TYR A 187 -42.30 -9.29 -8.01
C TYR A 187 -43.07 -8.01 -7.73
N LYS A 188 -44.05 -7.64 -8.57
CA LYS A 188 -44.97 -6.49 -8.34
C LYS A 188 -45.75 -6.65 -7.04
N ASN A 189 -46.30 -7.83 -6.80
CA ASN A 189 -46.99 -8.14 -5.54
C ASN A 189 -46.05 -8.05 -4.31
N THR A 190 -44.79 -8.42 -4.49
CA THR A 190 -43.78 -8.27 -3.44
C THR A 190 -43.46 -6.80 -3.16
N VAL A 191 -43.35 -5.97 -4.21
CA VAL A 191 -43.17 -4.52 -4.06
C VAL A 191 -44.36 -3.93 -3.30
N GLU A 192 -45.60 -4.18 -3.73
CA GLU A 192 -46.80 -3.65 -3.08
C GLU A 192 -46.92 -4.07 -1.62
N ARG A 193 -46.49 -5.27 -1.28
CA ARG A 193 -46.53 -5.80 0.08
C ARG A 193 -45.49 -5.23 1.02
N PHE A 194 -44.32 -4.86 0.52
CA PHE A 194 -43.13 -4.48 1.34
C PHE A 194 -42.67 -3.04 1.15
N SER A 195 -43.39 -2.23 0.35
CA SER A 195 -43.17 -0.79 0.21
C SER A 195 -44.50 -0.02 0.47
N ASP A 196 -44.42 1.30 0.35
CA ASP A 196 -45.59 2.19 0.61
C ASP A 196 -46.62 2.23 -0.54
N GLY A 197 -46.45 1.40 -1.58
CA GLY A 197 -47.36 1.38 -2.74
C GLY A 197 -46.96 0.39 -3.83
N PRO A 198 -47.68 0.36 -4.94
CA PRO A 198 -47.36 -0.50 -6.07
C PRO A 198 -46.07 -0.05 -6.76
N PHE A 199 -45.51 -0.92 -7.61
CA PHE A 199 -44.34 -0.58 -8.43
C PHE A 199 -44.66 0.62 -9.34
N PRO A 200 -43.82 1.70 -9.35
CA PRO A 200 -44.11 2.91 -10.11
C PRO A 200 -44.19 2.65 -11.61
N GLN A 201 -45.30 3.09 -12.20
CA GLN A 201 -45.56 2.94 -13.63
C GLN A 201 -45.18 4.18 -14.46
N ASP A 202 -44.88 5.32 -13.81
CA ASP A 202 -44.39 6.52 -14.45
C ASP A 202 -42.86 6.47 -14.61
N PRO A 203 -42.31 6.45 -15.83
CA PRO A 203 -40.88 6.48 -16.11
C PRO A 203 -40.14 7.65 -15.46
N GLU A 204 -40.77 8.83 -15.35
CA GLU A 204 -40.13 10.00 -14.74
C GLU A 204 -39.99 9.82 -13.21
N GLU A 205 -41.01 9.26 -12.57
CA GLU A 205 -40.94 8.87 -11.14
C GLU A 205 -39.85 7.82 -10.90
N GLN A 206 -39.71 6.80 -11.78
CA GLN A 206 -38.67 5.81 -11.70
C GLN A 206 -37.27 6.46 -11.82
N LEU A 207 -37.09 7.40 -12.75
CA LEU A 207 -35.81 8.07 -12.97
C LEU A 207 -35.39 8.93 -11.77
N ILE A 208 -36.30 9.77 -11.26
CA ILE A 208 -36.08 10.63 -10.10
C ILE A 208 -35.78 9.79 -8.85
N GLY A 209 -36.56 8.71 -8.63
CA GLY A 209 -36.32 7.75 -7.55
C GLY A 209 -34.93 7.12 -7.61
N SER A 210 -34.51 6.71 -8.81
CA SER A 210 -33.19 6.12 -9.06
C SER A 210 -32.04 7.11 -8.82
N ILE A 211 -32.15 8.37 -9.22
CA ILE A 211 -31.15 9.41 -8.96
C ILE A 211 -31.00 9.63 -7.45
N LYS A 212 -32.14 9.73 -6.72
CA LYS A 212 -32.14 9.87 -5.25
C LYS A 212 -31.45 8.67 -4.58
N ALA A 213 -31.74 7.46 -5.03
CA ALA A 213 -31.16 6.24 -4.49
C ALA A 213 -29.63 6.18 -4.72
N VAL A 214 -29.15 6.54 -5.92
CA VAL A 214 -27.72 6.64 -6.24
C VAL A 214 -27.05 7.67 -5.33
N PHE A 215 -27.63 8.83 -5.07
CA PHE A 215 -27.07 9.81 -4.15
C PHE A 215 -27.04 9.31 -2.69
N ASN A 216 -28.08 8.65 -2.25
CA ASN A 216 -28.13 8.07 -0.91
C ASN A 216 -27.14 6.91 -0.74
N SER A 217 -26.79 6.18 -1.81
CA SER A 217 -25.82 5.08 -1.75
C SER A 217 -24.41 5.55 -1.35
N TRP A 218 -24.10 6.84 -1.51
CA TRP A 218 -22.89 7.46 -0.97
C TRP A 218 -22.80 7.34 0.56
N LEU A 219 -23.94 7.31 1.24
CA LEU A 219 -24.04 7.22 2.70
C LEU A 219 -24.16 5.76 3.20
N ASN A 220 -24.23 4.78 2.31
CA ASN A 220 -24.29 3.36 2.69
C ASN A 220 -23.05 2.93 3.48
N LYS A 221 -23.23 2.06 4.48
CA LYS A 221 -22.17 1.60 5.37
C LYS A 221 -20.94 1.09 4.60
N ARG A 222 -21.16 0.28 3.54
CA ARG A 222 -20.06 -0.23 2.69
C ARG A 222 -19.28 0.89 1.99
N ALA A 223 -19.97 1.92 1.47
CA ALA A 223 -19.36 3.06 0.81
C ALA A 223 -18.59 3.94 1.81
N VAL A 224 -19.15 4.17 3.00
CA VAL A 224 -18.47 4.92 4.09
C VAL A 224 -17.23 4.17 4.55
N THR A 225 -17.32 2.86 4.78
CA THR A 225 -16.17 2.03 5.19
C THR A 225 -15.06 2.04 4.12
N TYR A 226 -15.43 1.86 2.85
CA TYR A 226 -14.45 1.92 1.74
C TYR A 226 -13.74 3.27 1.66
N ARG A 227 -14.48 4.38 1.81
CA ARG A 227 -13.90 5.73 1.82
C ARG A 227 -12.92 5.93 2.96
N LYS A 228 -13.27 5.47 4.17
CA LYS A 228 -12.38 5.51 5.34
C LYS A 228 -11.07 4.76 5.08
N ILE A 229 -11.16 3.52 4.60
CA ILE A 229 -9.99 2.69 4.30
C ILE A 229 -9.08 3.33 3.24
N ASN A 230 -9.68 3.98 2.23
CA ASN A 230 -8.95 4.57 1.11
C ASN A 230 -8.71 6.08 1.24
N ASN A 231 -8.92 6.67 2.41
CA ASN A 231 -8.75 8.10 2.69
C ASN A 231 -9.48 9.02 1.71
N ILE A 232 -10.70 8.64 1.29
CA ILE A 232 -11.56 9.42 0.39
C ILE A 232 -12.46 10.34 1.21
N PRO A 233 -12.41 11.68 1.02
CA PRO A 233 -13.19 12.63 1.81
C PRO A 233 -14.71 12.47 1.64
N ASP A 234 -15.43 12.43 2.76
CA ASP A 234 -16.89 12.25 2.76
C ASP A 234 -17.66 13.37 2.03
N HIS A 235 -17.12 14.60 2.04
CA HIS A 235 -17.74 15.76 1.43
C HIS A 235 -17.70 15.80 -0.11
N TRP A 236 -17.08 14.82 -0.77
CA TRP A 236 -16.97 14.81 -2.23
C TRP A 236 -18.28 14.51 -2.95
N GLY A 237 -19.11 13.62 -2.42
CA GLY A 237 -20.34 13.16 -3.09
C GLY A 237 -20.08 12.30 -4.33
N THR A 238 -21.14 11.93 -5.02
CA THR A 238 -21.08 11.14 -6.27
C THR A 238 -21.87 11.82 -7.39
N GLY A 239 -21.42 11.69 -8.63
CA GLY A 239 -22.26 12.01 -9.80
C GLY A 239 -23.28 10.88 -10.03
N ALA A 240 -24.40 11.20 -10.67
CA ALA A 240 -25.32 10.20 -11.21
C ALA A 240 -25.26 10.28 -12.74
N THR A 241 -24.79 9.21 -13.39
CA THR A 241 -24.71 9.11 -14.84
C THR A 241 -25.93 8.38 -15.38
N ILE A 242 -26.71 9.07 -16.19
CA ILE A 242 -27.91 8.56 -16.89
C ILE A 242 -27.50 8.27 -18.34
N GLN A 243 -27.70 7.03 -18.78
CA GLN A 243 -27.24 6.58 -20.07
C GLN A 243 -28.30 5.72 -20.77
N THR A 244 -28.42 5.86 -22.10
CA THR A 244 -29.29 5.00 -22.92
C THR A 244 -28.86 3.55 -22.77
N MET A 245 -29.81 2.66 -22.55
CA MET A 245 -29.55 1.21 -22.51
C MET A 245 -29.16 0.67 -23.89
N VAL A 246 -28.17 -0.22 -23.89
CA VAL A 246 -27.78 -1.14 -24.96
C VAL A 246 -27.78 -2.55 -24.40
N PHE A 247 -28.17 -3.54 -25.21
CA PHE A 247 -28.53 -4.86 -24.73
C PHE A 247 -27.61 -5.94 -25.27
N GLY A 248 -26.72 -6.46 -24.40
CA GLY A 248 -25.86 -7.60 -24.70
C GLY A 248 -26.59 -8.95 -24.72
N ASN A 249 -27.79 -8.99 -24.20
CA ASN A 249 -28.66 -10.18 -24.16
C ASN A 249 -29.83 -10.09 -25.16
N LEU A 250 -29.72 -9.28 -26.21
CA LEU A 250 -30.79 -9.09 -27.20
C LEU A 250 -30.93 -10.32 -28.11
N ASN A 251 -29.85 -10.88 -28.60
CA ASN A 251 -29.83 -12.03 -29.48
C ASN A 251 -28.41 -12.67 -29.53
N GLU A 252 -28.24 -13.73 -30.29
CA GLU A 252 -26.95 -14.44 -30.44
C GLU A 252 -25.81 -13.62 -31.07
N ASN A 253 -26.10 -12.45 -31.66
CA ASN A 253 -25.10 -11.51 -32.14
C ASN A 253 -24.79 -10.37 -31.13
N SER A 254 -25.35 -10.46 -29.96
CA SER A 254 -25.19 -9.51 -28.88
C SER A 254 -24.36 -10.12 -27.76
N GLY A 255 -23.65 -9.30 -27.00
CA GLY A 255 -22.79 -9.75 -25.90
C GLY A 255 -22.30 -8.61 -25.06
N THR A 256 -21.53 -8.93 -24.04
CA THR A 256 -20.88 -7.96 -23.15
C THR A 256 -19.52 -8.46 -22.73
N GLY A 257 -18.65 -7.56 -22.28
CA GLY A 257 -17.34 -7.97 -21.82
C GLY A 257 -16.54 -6.84 -21.15
N VAL A 258 -15.40 -7.24 -20.63
CA VAL A 258 -14.40 -6.36 -20.02
C VAL A 258 -13.07 -6.61 -20.69
N ALA A 259 -12.35 -5.57 -21.08
CA ALA A 259 -11.07 -5.65 -21.75
C ALA A 259 -10.04 -4.75 -21.08
N PHE A 260 -8.84 -5.26 -20.90
CA PHE A 260 -7.65 -4.51 -20.55
C PHE A 260 -6.83 -4.28 -21.82
N THR A 261 -6.35 -3.07 -22.02
CA THR A 261 -5.58 -2.73 -23.21
C THR A 261 -4.21 -3.42 -23.25
N ARG A 262 -3.68 -3.81 -22.07
CA ARG A 262 -2.51 -4.69 -21.89
C ARG A 262 -2.79 -5.72 -20.81
N PHE A 263 -2.01 -6.80 -20.78
CA PHE A 263 -2.15 -7.85 -19.76
C PHE A 263 -1.81 -7.30 -18.36
N PRO A 264 -2.77 -7.24 -17.41
CA PRO A 264 -2.60 -6.53 -16.15
C PRO A 264 -1.61 -7.18 -15.18
N SER A 265 -1.38 -8.48 -15.26
CA SER A 265 -0.43 -9.19 -14.38
C SER A 265 1.01 -9.09 -14.88
N THR A 266 1.24 -9.08 -16.20
CA THR A 266 2.61 -9.12 -16.78
C THR A 266 3.04 -7.84 -17.49
N GLY A 267 2.11 -6.95 -17.86
CA GLY A 267 2.38 -5.75 -18.65
C GLY A 267 2.56 -5.99 -20.16
N LYS A 268 2.40 -7.23 -20.64
CA LYS A 268 2.55 -7.55 -22.07
C LYS A 268 1.57 -6.75 -22.92
N ASN A 269 2.03 -6.17 -24.04
CA ASN A 269 1.19 -5.41 -24.97
C ASN A 269 0.28 -6.36 -25.77
N GLU A 270 -0.72 -6.90 -25.11
CA GLU A 270 -1.69 -7.85 -25.60
C GLU A 270 -3.05 -7.54 -24.97
N LEU A 271 -4.10 -7.49 -25.79
CA LEU A 271 -5.45 -7.26 -25.30
C LEU A 271 -5.87 -8.45 -24.44
N TYR A 272 -6.22 -8.19 -23.20
CA TYR A 272 -6.64 -9.20 -22.22
C TYR A 272 -8.06 -8.91 -21.76
N GLY A 273 -8.84 -9.95 -21.45
CA GLY A 273 -10.17 -9.77 -20.89
C GLY A 273 -11.11 -10.91 -21.23
N GLU A 274 -12.37 -10.71 -20.91
CA GLU A 274 -13.41 -11.71 -20.97
C GLU A 274 -14.66 -11.18 -21.62
N TYR A 275 -15.43 -12.07 -22.27
CA TYR A 275 -16.70 -11.74 -22.89
C TYR A 275 -17.72 -12.87 -22.75
N LEU A 276 -19.00 -12.51 -22.82
CA LEU A 276 -20.11 -13.46 -22.92
C LEU A 276 -21.05 -13.00 -24.02
N MET A 277 -21.42 -13.94 -24.92
CA MET A 277 -22.52 -13.69 -25.86
C MET A 277 -23.87 -13.95 -25.19
N ASN A 278 -24.89 -13.24 -25.66
CA ASN A 278 -26.25 -13.29 -25.15
C ASN A 278 -26.28 -13.12 -23.60
N ALA A 279 -25.65 -12.03 -23.11
CA ALA A 279 -25.49 -11.73 -21.68
C ALA A 279 -25.52 -10.24 -21.39
N GLN A 280 -25.95 -9.87 -20.18
CA GLN A 280 -25.79 -8.51 -19.65
C GLN A 280 -24.51 -8.39 -18.80
N GLY A 281 -24.05 -7.16 -18.56
CA GLY A 281 -22.80 -6.88 -17.80
C GLY A 281 -22.80 -7.52 -16.40
N GLU A 282 -23.95 -7.62 -15.76
CA GLU A 282 -24.10 -8.29 -14.46
C GLU A 282 -23.76 -9.77 -14.50
N ASP A 283 -24.09 -10.46 -15.61
CA ASP A 283 -23.85 -11.90 -15.77
C ASP A 283 -22.35 -12.23 -15.80
N VAL A 284 -21.51 -11.29 -16.29
CA VAL A 284 -20.04 -11.37 -16.28
C VAL A 284 -19.48 -11.02 -14.89
N VAL A 285 -19.91 -9.90 -14.33
CA VAL A 285 -19.34 -9.36 -13.08
C VAL A 285 -19.76 -10.19 -11.86
N ALA A 286 -20.97 -10.74 -11.84
CA ALA A 286 -21.47 -11.57 -10.73
C ALA A 286 -21.00 -13.04 -10.84
N GLY A 287 -20.31 -13.43 -11.90
CA GLY A 287 -19.82 -14.81 -12.08
C GLY A 287 -20.92 -15.85 -12.27
N LEU A 288 -22.11 -15.45 -12.75
CA LEU A 288 -23.24 -16.34 -12.95
C LEU A 288 -23.03 -17.33 -14.10
N ARG A 289 -22.17 -16.99 -15.04
CA ARG A 289 -21.79 -17.80 -16.20
C ARG A 289 -20.28 -17.70 -16.40
N THR A 290 -19.61 -18.77 -16.81
CA THR A 290 -18.17 -18.76 -17.13
C THR A 290 -17.93 -17.96 -18.41
N PRO A 291 -17.18 -16.85 -18.39
CA PRO A 291 -16.89 -16.05 -19.57
C PRO A 291 -15.79 -16.68 -20.43
N PHE A 292 -15.73 -16.29 -21.69
CA PHE A 292 -14.71 -16.69 -22.65
C PHE A 292 -13.64 -15.62 -22.80
N PRO A 293 -12.36 -15.98 -23.09
CA PRO A 293 -11.28 -15.02 -23.28
C PRO A 293 -11.44 -14.19 -24.56
N ILE A 294 -11.07 -12.91 -24.49
CA ILE A 294 -11.08 -12.01 -25.66
C ILE A 294 -10.00 -12.43 -26.66
N THR A 295 -8.78 -12.73 -26.20
CA THR A 295 -7.65 -13.16 -27.05
C THR A 295 -7.33 -14.62 -26.76
N LYS A 296 -7.04 -15.40 -27.82
CA LYS A 296 -6.61 -16.79 -27.70
C LYS A 296 -5.23 -16.89 -27.10
N HIS A 297 -5.06 -17.68 -26.04
CA HIS A 297 -3.77 -18.05 -25.49
C HIS A 297 -3.41 -19.50 -25.83
N GLU A 298 -2.13 -19.78 -26.07
CA GLU A 298 -1.65 -21.10 -26.58
C GLU A 298 -2.04 -22.30 -25.70
N LYS A 299 -2.29 -22.07 -24.41
CA LYS A 299 -2.68 -23.13 -23.45
C LYS A 299 -4.20 -23.31 -23.30
N ASN A 300 -5.00 -22.43 -23.90
CA ASN A 300 -6.45 -22.43 -23.70
C ASN A 300 -7.17 -23.15 -24.83
N THR A 301 -7.99 -24.15 -24.51
CA THR A 301 -8.79 -24.91 -25.46
C THR A 301 -10.16 -24.28 -25.71
N GLU A 302 -10.55 -23.26 -24.94
CA GLU A 302 -11.84 -22.59 -25.04
C GLU A 302 -11.91 -21.66 -26.25
N PRO A 303 -13.13 -21.44 -26.82
CA PRO A 303 -13.35 -20.45 -27.87
C PRO A 303 -12.95 -19.05 -27.40
N SER A 304 -12.53 -18.18 -28.31
CA SER A 304 -12.14 -16.82 -28.03
C SER A 304 -12.81 -15.81 -28.95
N LEU A 305 -12.98 -14.55 -28.50
CA LEU A 305 -13.51 -13.48 -29.34
C LEU A 305 -12.66 -13.28 -30.61
N SER A 306 -11.35 -13.47 -30.51
CA SER A 306 -10.41 -13.35 -31.64
C SER A 306 -10.64 -14.39 -32.72
N GLU A 307 -11.15 -15.57 -32.39
CA GLU A 307 -11.47 -16.64 -33.32
C GLU A 307 -12.91 -16.53 -33.84
N ASP A 308 -13.89 -16.37 -32.92
CA ASP A 308 -15.31 -16.41 -33.27
C ASP A 308 -15.81 -15.10 -33.88
N HIS A 309 -15.26 -13.97 -33.45
CA HIS A 309 -15.67 -12.62 -33.88
C HIS A 309 -14.45 -11.72 -34.22
N PRO A 310 -13.58 -12.07 -35.16
CA PRO A 310 -12.32 -11.38 -35.44
C PRO A 310 -12.47 -9.90 -35.78
N LYS A 311 -13.60 -9.48 -36.35
CA LYS A 311 -13.88 -8.07 -36.66
C LYS A 311 -14.12 -7.25 -35.39
N LEU A 312 -14.87 -7.79 -34.44
CA LEU A 312 -15.11 -7.15 -33.15
C LEU A 312 -13.82 -7.07 -32.31
N HIS A 313 -13.03 -8.15 -32.32
CA HIS A 313 -11.73 -8.14 -31.69
C HIS A 313 -10.82 -7.05 -32.28
N ALA A 314 -10.77 -6.91 -33.60
CA ALA A 314 -9.97 -5.86 -34.24
C ALA A 314 -10.46 -4.44 -33.88
N GLU A 315 -11.79 -4.22 -33.82
CA GLU A 315 -12.39 -2.94 -33.42
C GLU A 315 -12.06 -2.59 -31.96
N ILE A 316 -12.16 -3.56 -31.05
CA ILE A 316 -11.77 -3.35 -29.62
C ILE A 316 -10.28 -3.00 -29.54
N ARG A 317 -9.41 -3.67 -30.31
CA ARG A 317 -7.97 -3.40 -30.34
C ARG A 317 -7.66 -1.98 -30.85
N GLU A 318 -8.35 -1.52 -31.88
CA GLU A 318 -8.21 -0.17 -32.41
C GLU A 318 -8.61 0.88 -31.36
N ILE A 319 -9.75 0.67 -30.71
CA ILE A 319 -10.23 1.54 -29.63
C ILE A 319 -9.27 1.53 -28.44
N ALA A 320 -8.79 0.35 -28.03
CA ALA A 320 -7.80 0.20 -26.96
C ALA A 320 -6.54 1.01 -27.23
N THR A 321 -5.99 0.91 -28.43
CA THR A 321 -4.82 1.70 -28.88
C THR A 321 -5.10 3.21 -28.84
N LYS A 322 -6.29 3.63 -29.29
CA LYS A 322 -6.71 5.03 -29.26
C LYS A 322 -6.79 5.58 -27.84
N LEU A 323 -7.36 4.79 -26.91
CA LEU A 323 -7.48 5.15 -25.49
C LEU A 323 -6.12 5.23 -24.81
N GLU A 324 -5.21 4.25 -25.00
CA GLU A 324 -3.86 4.30 -24.45
C GLU A 324 -3.09 5.55 -24.88
N ASN A 325 -3.12 5.87 -26.17
CA ASN A 325 -2.45 7.05 -26.70
C ASN A 325 -3.03 8.36 -26.13
N HIS A 326 -4.35 8.40 -25.93
CA HIS A 326 -5.03 9.59 -25.40
C HIS A 326 -4.84 9.78 -23.89
N TYR A 327 -5.01 8.71 -23.10
CA TYR A 327 -4.85 8.77 -21.65
C TYR A 327 -3.39 8.61 -21.20
N LYS A 328 -2.51 8.17 -22.10
CA LYS A 328 -1.10 7.88 -21.82
C LYS A 328 -0.92 6.86 -20.69
N ASP A 329 -1.87 5.94 -20.59
CA ASP A 329 -1.86 4.86 -19.58
C ASP A 329 -2.76 3.72 -20.03
N VAL A 330 -2.51 2.52 -19.50
CA VAL A 330 -3.29 1.31 -19.74
C VAL A 330 -4.71 1.48 -19.21
N GLN A 331 -5.68 1.07 -20.03
CA GLN A 331 -7.10 1.23 -19.75
C GLN A 331 -7.78 -0.10 -19.48
N ASP A 332 -8.74 -0.08 -18.58
CA ASP A 332 -9.76 -1.08 -18.32
C ASP A 332 -11.06 -0.57 -18.96
N ILE A 333 -11.65 -1.39 -19.83
CA ILE A 333 -12.75 -1.01 -20.72
C ILE A 333 -13.93 -1.94 -20.48
N GLU A 334 -15.12 -1.38 -20.20
CA GLU A 334 -16.38 -2.12 -20.21
C GLU A 334 -17.07 -1.88 -21.55
N PHE A 335 -17.50 -2.95 -22.24
CA PHE A 335 -18.15 -2.84 -23.54
C PHE A 335 -19.39 -3.73 -23.65
N THR A 336 -20.31 -3.36 -24.53
CA THR A 336 -21.48 -4.15 -24.94
C THR A 336 -21.57 -4.21 -26.45
N ILE A 337 -21.91 -5.37 -26.96
CA ILE A 337 -22.20 -5.62 -28.37
C ILE A 337 -23.73 -5.76 -28.48
N GLU A 338 -24.39 -4.90 -29.24
CA GLU A 338 -25.81 -5.01 -29.57
C GLU A 338 -25.95 -5.25 -31.06
N ASP A 339 -26.41 -6.43 -31.42
CA ASP A 339 -26.58 -6.86 -32.81
C ASP A 339 -25.38 -6.52 -33.70
N LYS A 340 -24.20 -7.04 -33.33
CA LYS A 340 -22.87 -6.84 -34.00
C LYS A 340 -22.30 -5.42 -33.88
N LYS A 341 -22.94 -4.48 -33.23
CA LYS A 341 -22.45 -3.13 -33.04
C LYS A 341 -21.83 -2.96 -31.66
N LEU A 342 -20.58 -2.53 -31.64
CA LEU A 342 -19.82 -2.32 -30.41
C LEU A 342 -20.15 -0.97 -29.76
N TYR A 343 -20.33 -0.95 -28.46
CA TYR A 343 -20.52 0.23 -27.62
C TYR A 343 -19.60 0.16 -26.40
N LEU A 344 -18.94 1.26 -26.06
CA LEU A 344 -18.19 1.39 -24.82
C LEU A 344 -19.05 2.01 -23.73
N LEU A 345 -19.07 1.36 -22.58
CA LEU A 345 -19.86 1.78 -21.41
C LEU A 345 -19.04 2.50 -20.35
N GLN A 346 -17.75 2.23 -20.29
CA GLN A 346 -16.82 2.82 -19.33
C GLN A 346 -15.37 2.61 -19.78
N THR A 347 -14.49 3.56 -19.42
CA THR A 347 -13.05 3.36 -19.36
C THR A 347 -12.48 3.92 -18.07
N ARG A 348 -11.41 3.31 -17.58
CA ARG A 348 -10.65 3.78 -16.41
C ARG A 348 -9.20 3.30 -16.50
N THR A 349 -8.29 3.96 -15.79
CA THR A 349 -6.93 3.45 -15.62
C THR A 349 -6.95 2.04 -15.03
N ALA A 350 -6.29 1.10 -15.70
CA ALA A 350 -6.27 -0.30 -15.32
C ALA A 350 -5.49 -0.52 -14.01
N LYS A 351 -6.10 -1.27 -13.08
CA LYS A 351 -5.37 -1.83 -11.95
C LYS A 351 -4.44 -2.92 -12.46
N ARG A 352 -3.21 -2.95 -11.94
CA ARG A 352 -2.15 -3.84 -12.43
C ARG A 352 -1.16 -4.18 -11.33
N THR A 353 -0.42 -5.26 -11.49
CA THR A 353 0.65 -5.64 -10.57
C THR A 353 1.81 -4.64 -10.63
N ALA A 354 2.65 -4.61 -9.60
CA ALA A 354 3.85 -3.77 -9.59
C ALA A 354 4.79 -4.09 -10.76
N GLN A 355 4.99 -5.38 -11.05
CA GLN A 355 5.82 -5.85 -12.16
C GLN A 355 5.26 -5.38 -13.52
N ALA A 356 3.96 -5.54 -13.74
CA ALA A 356 3.31 -5.03 -14.92
C ALA A 356 3.42 -3.50 -15.04
N SER A 357 3.30 -2.78 -13.92
CA SER A 357 3.41 -1.31 -13.89
C SER A 357 4.78 -0.83 -14.38
N VAL A 358 5.85 -1.47 -13.90
CA VAL A 358 7.23 -1.17 -14.34
C VAL A 358 7.41 -1.46 -15.82
N LYS A 359 7.00 -2.66 -16.28
CA LYS A 359 7.11 -3.04 -17.70
C LYS A 359 6.33 -2.09 -18.61
N ILE A 360 5.08 -1.79 -18.26
CA ILE A 360 4.21 -0.86 -19.01
C ILE A 360 4.85 0.51 -19.14
N ALA A 361 5.38 1.07 -18.04
CA ALA A 361 6.01 2.38 -18.04
C ALA A 361 7.20 2.46 -19.01
N VAL A 362 8.06 1.43 -19.01
CA VAL A 362 9.22 1.35 -19.89
C VAL A 362 8.80 1.11 -21.35
N ASP A 363 7.88 0.19 -21.59
CA ASP A 363 7.39 -0.11 -22.96
C ASP A 363 6.70 1.11 -23.58
N MET A 364 5.82 1.82 -22.85
CA MET A 364 5.14 3.02 -23.36
C MET A 364 6.11 4.17 -23.66
N HIS A 365 7.22 4.26 -22.94
CA HIS A 365 8.29 5.18 -23.30
C HIS A 365 8.98 4.76 -24.61
N ASN A 366 9.35 3.48 -24.74
CA ASN A 366 10.00 2.94 -25.94
C ASN A 366 9.09 3.07 -27.18
N GLU A 367 7.78 2.93 -27.01
CA GLU A 367 6.74 3.15 -28.00
C GLU A 367 6.47 4.65 -28.28
N LYS A 368 7.13 5.58 -27.55
CA LYS A 368 7.00 7.04 -27.68
C LYS A 368 5.61 7.59 -27.30
N ILE A 369 4.86 6.88 -26.48
CA ILE A 369 3.56 7.31 -25.94
C ILE A 369 3.78 8.30 -24.79
N VAL A 370 4.79 8.02 -23.96
CA VAL A 370 5.14 8.84 -22.78
C VAL A 370 6.63 9.22 -22.77
N SER A 371 6.95 10.33 -22.14
CA SER A 371 8.33 10.72 -21.85
C SER A 371 8.89 9.91 -20.65
N LYS A 372 10.21 9.90 -20.45
CA LYS A 372 10.83 9.28 -19.24
C LYS A 372 10.22 9.82 -17.94
N LYS A 373 9.95 11.13 -17.86
CA LYS A 373 9.34 11.76 -16.68
C LYS A 373 7.92 11.24 -16.43
N GLU A 374 7.11 11.15 -17.47
CA GLU A 374 5.77 10.57 -17.37
C GLU A 374 5.85 9.10 -16.97
N ALA A 375 6.74 8.31 -17.56
CA ALA A 375 6.94 6.89 -17.23
C ALA A 375 7.32 6.67 -15.75
N ILE A 376 8.24 7.47 -15.20
CA ILE A 376 8.60 7.44 -13.77
C ILE A 376 7.36 7.68 -12.89
N ASN A 377 6.47 8.58 -13.29
CA ASN A 377 5.26 8.92 -12.53
C ASN A 377 4.09 7.93 -12.71
N MET A 378 4.18 6.97 -13.66
CA MET A 378 3.18 5.92 -13.85
C MET A 378 3.29 4.78 -12.82
N VAL A 379 4.42 4.66 -12.13
CA VAL A 379 4.70 3.57 -11.21
C VAL A 379 4.52 4.06 -9.78
N ASP A 380 3.72 3.34 -8.99
CA ASP A 380 3.57 3.62 -7.57
C ASP A 380 4.82 3.18 -6.80
N ALA A 381 5.42 4.10 -6.04
CA ALA A 381 6.67 3.87 -5.35
C ALA A 381 6.55 2.84 -4.21
N ASP A 382 5.40 2.80 -3.51
CA ASP A 382 5.17 1.81 -2.45
C ASP A 382 5.07 0.40 -3.02
N SER A 383 4.44 0.26 -4.18
CA SER A 383 4.23 -1.05 -4.83
C SER A 383 5.54 -1.72 -5.29
N ILE A 384 6.60 -0.94 -5.58
CA ILE A 384 7.89 -1.47 -6.04
C ILE A 384 8.52 -2.46 -5.05
N THR A 385 8.30 -2.27 -3.76
CA THR A 385 8.87 -3.17 -2.74
C THR A 385 8.38 -4.60 -2.90
N THR A 386 7.19 -4.81 -3.43
CA THR A 386 6.63 -6.16 -3.64
C THR A 386 7.41 -6.98 -4.67
N ILE A 387 8.04 -6.33 -5.65
CA ILE A 387 8.84 -7.00 -6.69
C ILE A 387 10.12 -7.63 -6.11
N LEU A 388 10.60 -7.12 -4.98
CA LEU A 388 11.86 -7.51 -4.36
C LEU A 388 11.76 -8.77 -3.47
N HIS A 389 10.54 -9.24 -3.26
CA HIS A 389 10.23 -10.37 -2.39
C HIS A 389 9.64 -11.56 -3.16
N PRO A 390 9.81 -12.80 -2.67
CA PRO A 390 9.11 -13.95 -3.21
C PRO A 390 7.60 -13.72 -3.22
N GLN A 391 6.90 -14.31 -4.18
CA GLN A 391 5.44 -14.24 -4.33
C GLN A 391 4.88 -15.65 -4.50
N PHE A 392 3.61 -15.85 -4.13
CA PHE A 392 2.94 -17.11 -4.44
C PHE A 392 2.55 -17.18 -5.91
N VAL A 393 2.70 -18.37 -6.50
CA VAL A 393 2.19 -18.65 -7.85
C VAL A 393 0.68 -18.37 -7.88
N GLU A 394 0.18 -17.73 -8.95
CA GLU A 394 -1.21 -17.24 -9.00
C GLU A 394 -2.25 -18.38 -9.06
N ASP A 395 -2.02 -19.43 -9.85
CA ASP A 395 -3.01 -20.48 -10.17
C ASP A 395 -2.93 -21.70 -9.23
N GLN A 396 -2.98 -21.47 -7.90
CA GLN A 396 -3.02 -22.57 -6.91
C GLN A 396 -4.18 -22.40 -5.92
N ASP A 397 -4.69 -23.53 -5.44
CA ASP A 397 -5.75 -23.53 -4.42
C ASP A 397 -5.24 -22.93 -3.10
N LYS A 398 -5.95 -21.92 -2.59
CA LYS A 398 -5.57 -21.17 -1.39
C LYS A 398 -6.64 -21.30 -0.31
N ASP A 399 -6.34 -22.08 0.73
CA ASP A 399 -7.21 -22.24 1.90
C ASP A 399 -6.89 -21.16 2.95
N ILE A 400 -7.67 -20.07 2.95
CA ILE A 400 -7.45 -18.92 3.85
C ILE A 400 -7.77 -19.34 5.28
N PHE A 401 -6.78 -19.17 6.18
CA PHE A 401 -6.92 -19.36 7.61
C PHE A 401 -7.40 -18.08 8.30
N GLU A 402 -6.79 -16.94 8.00
CA GLU A 402 -7.15 -15.63 8.57
C GLU A 402 -6.45 -14.50 7.80
N LYS A 403 -6.73 -13.25 8.20
CA LYS A 403 -6.11 -12.06 7.65
C LYS A 403 -5.69 -11.09 8.76
N GLY A 404 -4.49 -10.49 8.61
CA GLY A 404 -3.97 -9.44 9.46
C GLY A 404 -3.50 -8.21 8.66
N LEU A 405 -2.72 -7.35 9.29
CA LEU A 405 -2.13 -6.18 8.64
C LEU A 405 -0.85 -6.59 7.88
N ASN A 406 -0.72 -6.15 6.66
CA ASN A 406 0.40 -6.41 5.75
C ASN A 406 1.64 -5.57 6.13
N ALA A 407 2.36 -6.01 7.15
CA ALA A 407 3.45 -5.24 7.78
C ALA A 407 4.76 -5.24 6.99
N SER A 408 5.12 -6.35 6.36
CA SER A 408 6.30 -6.46 5.47
C SER A 408 5.97 -7.35 4.28
N PRO A 409 6.21 -6.90 3.04
CA PRO A 409 5.80 -7.62 1.85
C PRO A 409 6.59 -8.92 1.62
N GLY A 410 6.04 -9.78 0.76
CA GLY A 410 6.61 -11.06 0.37
C GLY A 410 5.76 -12.24 0.81
N ALA A 411 6.05 -13.40 0.25
CA ALA A 411 5.40 -14.67 0.54
C ALA A 411 6.40 -15.66 1.12
N ALA A 412 5.97 -16.44 2.10
CA ALA A 412 6.75 -17.53 2.68
C ALA A 412 5.85 -18.63 3.21
N PHE A 413 6.37 -19.85 3.27
CA PHE A 413 5.73 -20.95 3.97
C PHE A 413 6.70 -21.58 4.97
N GLY A 414 6.18 -22.16 6.04
CA GLY A 414 6.97 -22.83 7.06
C GLY A 414 6.13 -23.44 8.17
N GLU A 415 6.79 -24.17 9.04
CA GLU A 415 6.20 -24.78 10.23
C GLU A 415 5.96 -23.70 11.32
N ILE A 416 4.82 -23.76 11.99
CA ILE A 416 4.49 -22.85 13.11
C ILE A 416 5.42 -23.13 14.29
N VAL A 417 6.03 -22.06 14.84
CA VAL A 417 6.76 -22.10 16.12
C VAL A 417 6.35 -20.92 16.99
N PHE A 418 6.22 -21.14 18.31
CA PHE A 418 5.67 -20.14 19.23
C PHE A 418 6.70 -19.43 20.11
N ASP A 419 7.98 -19.80 20.02
CA ASP A 419 9.05 -19.13 20.76
C ASP A 419 10.31 -18.96 19.88
N ALA A 420 11.14 -17.97 20.22
CA ALA A 420 12.30 -17.59 19.45
C ALA A 420 13.44 -18.62 19.49
N ASP A 421 13.63 -19.30 20.62
CA ASP A 421 14.67 -20.32 20.80
C ASP A 421 14.35 -21.56 19.94
N THR A 422 13.09 -22.02 19.97
CA THR A 422 12.60 -23.12 19.09
C THR A 422 12.74 -22.72 17.61
N ALA A 423 12.44 -21.47 17.25
CA ALA A 423 12.60 -21.00 15.87
C ALA A 423 14.06 -21.11 15.41
N GLU A 424 15.02 -20.70 16.21
CA GLU A 424 16.45 -20.83 15.90
C GLU A 424 16.89 -22.30 15.85
N GLU A 425 16.44 -23.12 16.79
CA GLU A 425 16.79 -24.54 16.84
C GLU A 425 16.30 -25.31 15.61
N GLU A 426 15.03 -25.13 15.23
CA GLU A 426 14.44 -25.82 14.08
C GLU A 426 15.00 -25.28 12.73
N ALA A 427 15.24 -23.98 12.63
CA ALA A 427 15.92 -23.40 11.46
C ALA A 427 17.35 -23.94 11.29
N ASN A 428 18.11 -24.12 12.38
CA ASN A 428 19.44 -24.73 12.35
C ASN A 428 19.43 -26.20 11.91
N LYS A 429 18.27 -26.87 12.03
CA LYS A 429 18.07 -28.24 11.48
C LYS A 429 17.69 -28.21 9.98
N GLY A 430 17.60 -27.02 9.36
CA GLY A 430 17.28 -26.81 7.94
C GLY A 430 15.77 -26.76 7.64
N ARG A 431 14.92 -26.57 8.65
CA ARG A 431 13.47 -26.40 8.47
C ARG A 431 13.11 -24.92 8.20
N ASN A 432 12.14 -24.69 7.37
CA ASN A 432 11.50 -23.40 7.26
C ASN A 432 10.49 -23.23 8.39
N VAL A 433 10.69 -22.23 9.25
CA VAL A 433 9.80 -21.95 10.38
C VAL A 433 9.21 -20.55 10.30
N ILE A 434 7.98 -20.40 10.75
CA ILE A 434 7.28 -19.11 10.90
C ILE A 434 7.10 -18.85 12.39
N LEU A 435 7.70 -17.75 12.86
CA LEU A 435 7.58 -17.35 14.27
C LEU A 435 6.21 -16.72 14.50
N VAL A 436 5.41 -17.34 15.36
CA VAL A 436 4.03 -16.92 15.67
C VAL A 436 3.96 -16.46 17.12
N ARG A 437 3.63 -15.19 17.36
CA ARG A 437 3.60 -14.59 18.70
C ARG A 437 2.35 -13.74 18.89
N ASP A 438 2.00 -13.40 20.13
CA ASP A 438 1.07 -12.31 20.38
C ASP A 438 1.69 -10.98 19.96
N GLU A 439 2.90 -10.70 20.41
CA GLU A 439 3.76 -9.58 20.04
C GLU A 439 5.22 -10.01 20.14
N THR A 440 6.13 -9.37 19.43
CA THR A 440 7.57 -9.62 19.56
C THR A 440 8.26 -8.52 20.33
N SER A 441 9.35 -8.88 20.99
CA SER A 441 10.24 -7.98 21.73
C SER A 441 11.68 -8.05 21.15
N PRO A 442 12.59 -7.13 21.52
CA PRO A 442 14.00 -7.21 21.13
C PRO A 442 14.69 -8.53 21.48
N GLU A 443 14.17 -9.28 22.44
CA GLU A 443 14.68 -10.60 22.83
C GLU A 443 14.37 -11.67 21.79
N ASP A 444 13.29 -11.51 21.02
CA ASP A 444 12.88 -12.47 20.00
C ASP A 444 13.71 -12.34 18.68
N ILE A 445 14.69 -11.41 18.64
CA ILE A 445 15.38 -11.03 17.39
C ILE A 445 16.10 -12.22 16.73
N HIS A 446 16.70 -13.13 17.50
CA HIS A 446 17.38 -14.33 16.99
C HIS A 446 16.39 -15.31 16.33
N GLY A 447 15.21 -15.50 16.92
CA GLY A 447 14.14 -16.30 16.34
C GLY A 447 13.53 -15.63 15.12
N MET A 448 13.33 -14.30 15.14
CA MET A 448 12.90 -13.54 13.97
C MET A 448 13.92 -13.63 12.82
N PHE A 449 15.22 -13.59 13.14
CA PHE A 449 16.27 -13.72 12.13
C PHE A 449 16.31 -15.13 11.53
N SER A 450 16.11 -16.16 12.32
CA SER A 450 16.13 -17.55 11.86
C SER A 450 14.86 -17.97 11.11
N SER A 451 13.71 -17.37 11.43
CA SER A 451 12.42 -17.67 10.79
C SER A 451 12.37 -17.16 9.35
N VAL A 452 11.61 -17.83 8.47
CA VAL A 452 11.36 -17.36 7.08
C VAL A 452 10.32 -16.25 7.04
N ALA A 453 9.44 -16.14 8.04
CA ALA A 453 8.43 -15.11 8.16
C ALA A 453 7.96 -14.94 9.61
N ILE A 454 7.25 -13.83 9.89
CA ILE A 454 6.75 -13.50 11.23
C ILE A 454 5.24 -13.23 11.18
N LEU A 455 4.51 -13.78 12.16
CA LEU A 455 3.08 -13.55 12.36
C LEU A 455 2.83 -13.11 13.80
N THR A 456 2.13 -11.97 13.99
CA THR A 456 1.67 -11.59 15.34
C THR A 456 0.17 -11.35 15.39
N THR A 457 -0.45 -11.74 16.53
CA THR A 457 -1.88 -11.51 16.74
C THR A 457 -2.18 -10.07 17.14
N LYS A 458 -1.21 -9.39 17.74
CA LYS A 458 -1.28 -7.98 18.16
C LYS A 458 -0.25 -7.12 17.45
N GLY A 459 -0.37 -5.82 17.61
CA GLY A 459 0.56 -4.83 17.04
C GLY A 459 0.09 -4.24 15.73
N GLY A 460 0.60 -3.07 15.42
CA GLY A 460 0.33 -2.33 14.18
C GLY A 460 1.54 -2.28 13.25
N MET A 461 1.44 -1.50 12.18
CA MET A 461 2.47 -1.31 11.15
C MET A 461 3.81 -0.77 11.69
N THR A 462 3.83 -0.25 12.90
CA THR A 462 5.01 0.32 13.57
C THR A 462 5.49 -0.51 14.77
N SER A 463 4.86 -1.67 15.02
CA SER A 463 5.28 -2.59 16.08
C SER A 463 6.71 -3.10 15.86
N HIS A 464 7.33 -3.62 16.90
CA HIS A 464 8.66 -4.22 16.83
C HIS A 464 8.74 -5.30 15.73
N ALA A 465 7.76 -6.22 15.68
CA ALA A 465 7.68 -7.23 14.63
C ALA A 465 7.71 -6.63 13.22
N ALA A 466 6.87 -5.62 12.96
CA ALA A 466 6.75 -4.98 11.65
C ALA A 466 8.05 -4.29 11.21
N VAL A 467 8.70 -3.57 12.12
CA VAL A 467 9.90 -2.78 11.81
C VAL A 467 11.11 -3.67 11.58
N VAL A 468 11.31 -4.64 12.46
CA VAL A 468 12.43 -5.58 12.37
C VAL A 468 12.29 -6.47 11.13
N ALA A 469 11.10 -7.03 10.88
CA ALA A 469 10.86 -7.84 9.69
C ALA A 469 11.13 -7.07 8.38
N ARG A 470 10.68 -5.80 8.30
CA ARG A 470 11.01 -4.93 7.16
C ARG A 470 12.51 -4.68 7.01
N GLY A 471 13.21 -4.47 8.11
CA GLY A 471 14.67 -4.35 8.10
C GLY A 471 15.35 -5.60 7.55
N MET A 472 14.86 -6.77 7.95
CA MET A 472 15.38 -8.08 7.52
C MET A 472 14.89 -8.52 6.14
N GLY A 473 13.94 -7.80 5.53
CA GLY A 473 13.32 -8.19 4.26
C GLY A 473 12.50 -9.48 4.33
N LYS A 474 11.91 -9.76 5.50
CA LYS A 474 11.10 -10.97 5.72
C LYS A 474 9.61 -10.64 5.66
N PRO A 475 8.79 -11.52 5.07
CA PRO A 475 7.34 -11.37 5.11
C PRO A 475 6.84 -11.27 6.55
N CYS A 476 5.93 -10.34 6.81
CA CYS A 476 5.39 -10.14 8.15
C CYS A 476 3.92 -9.73 8.10
N ILE A 477 3.13 -10.42 8.90
CA ILE A 477 1.73 -10.06 9.18
C ILE A 477 1.62 -9.75 10.67
N VAL A 478 0.99 -8.62 11.01
CA VAL A 478 0.76 -8.20 12.40
C VAL A 478 -0.72 -7.93 12.65
N GLY A 479 -1.14 -7.89 13.91
CA GLY A 479 -2.52 -7.51 14.25
C GLY A 479 -3.58 -8.47 13.70
N ALA A 480 -3.30 -9.77 13.63
CA ALA A 480 -4.29 -10.79 13.29
C ALA A 480 -5.17 -11.10 14.53
N GLU A 481 -5.92 -10.09 15.02
CA GLU A 481 -6.60 -10.08 16.32
C GLU A 481 -7.68 -11.16 16.50
N SER A 482 -8.18 -11.74 15.41
CA SER A 482 -9.13 -12.85 15.43
C SER A 482 -8.48 -14.18 15.78
N LEU A 483 -7.14 -14.28 15.70
CA LEU A 483 -6.37 -15.46 16.09
C LEU A 483 -6.08 -15.43 17.60
N VAL A 484 -6.18 -16.62 18.22
CA VAL A 484 -5.89 -16.82 19.64
C VAL A 484 -4.79 -17.87 19.80
N ILE A 485 -3.70 -17.51 20.47
CA ILE A 485 -2.59 -18.42 20.78
C ILE A 485 -2.76 -18.99 22.18
N ASP A 486 -2.69 -20.31 22.31
CA ASP A 486 -2.57 -21.03 23.58
C ASP A 486 -1.14 -21.60 23.69
N TYR A 487 -0.25 -20.84 24.35
CA TYR A 487 1.15 -21.24 24.54
C TYR A 487 1.32 -22.54 25.35
N SER A 488 0.36 -22.88 26.21
CA SER A 488 0.43 -24.10 27.04
C SER A 488 0.15 -25.35 26.24
N LYS A 489 -0.71 -25.25 25.24
CA LYS A 489 -1.05 -26.33 24.31
C LYS A 489 -0.27 -26.25 23.00
N LYS A 490 0.47 -25.13 22.79
CA LYS A 490 1.17 -24.84 21.54
C LYS A 490 0.22 -24.92 20.34
N THR A 491 -0.86 -24.12 20.40
CA THR A 491 -1.87 -24.04 19.33
C THR A 491 -2.22 -22.61 18.98
N ILE A 492 -2.62 -22.40 17.72
CA ILE A 492 -3.23 -21.15 17.24
C ILE A 492 -4.59 -21.45 16.63
N SER A 493 -5.61 -20.70 17.02
CA SER A 493 -6.98 -20.94 16.60
C SER A 493 -7.61 -19.70 15.97
N SER A 494 -8.32 -19.89 14.86
CA SER A 494 -9.33 -18.98 14.33
C SER A 494 -10.72 -19.38 14.83
N LYS A 495 -11.78 -18.71 14.38
CA LYS A 495 -13.16 -19.09 14.76
C LYS A 495 -13.56 -20.50 14.32
N GLU A 496 -12.96 -21.01 13.26
CA GLU A 496 -13.38 -22.24 12.60
C GLU A 496 -12.34 -23.36 12.63
N LYS A 497 -11.06 -23.03 12.78
CA LYS A 497 -9.93 -23.96 12.63
C LYS A 497 -8.89 -23.74 13.71
N THR A 498 -8.20 -24.82 14.10
CA THR A 498 -7.07 -24.82 15.05
C THR A 498 -5.88 -25.53 14.41
N LEU A 499 -4.70 -24.94 14.56
CA LEU A 499 -3.42 -25.48 14.11
C LEU A 499 -2.49 -25.66 15.31
N GLU A 500 -1.58 -26.62 15.23
CA GLU A 500 -0.62 -26.97 16.28
C GLU A 500 0.80 -26.55 15.88
N GLU A 501 1.73 -26.52 16.85
CA GLU A 501 3.15 -26.33 16.57
C GLU A 501 3.67 -27.39 15.60
N GLY A 502 4.35 -26.98 14.53
CA GLY A 502 4.83 -27.86 13.46
C GLY A 502 3.88 -27.99 12.27
N ASP A 503 2.63 -27.52 12.37
CA ASP A 503 1.77 -27.46 11.20
C ASP A 503 2.29 -26.41 10.20
N LEU A 504 2.12 -26.72 8.89
CA LEU A 504 2.54 -25.83 7.81
C LEU A 504 1.52 -24.73 7.57
N ILE A 505 2.00 -23.51 7.52
CA ILE A 505 1.24 -22.36 7.04
C ILE A 505 2.03 -21.58 5.96
N SER A 506 1.30 -20.88 5.12
CA SER A 506 1.84 -19.92 4.16
C SER A 506 1.33 -18.54 4.50
N ILE A 507 2.20 -17.53 4.47
CA ILE A 507 1.80 -16.15 4.71
C ILE A 507 2.18 -15.23 3.56
N ASP A 508 1.26 -14.35 3.17
CA ASP A 508 1.48 -13.28 2.21
C ASP A 508 1.52 -11.93 2.93
N GLY A 509 2.72 -11.47 3.21
CA GLY A 509 2.95 -10.19 3.84
C GLY A 509 2.57 -8.98 2.96
N SER A 510 2.29 -9.17 1.66
CA SER A 510 1.83 -8.12 0.75
C SER A 510 0.32 -7.89 0.84
N THR A 511 -0.45 -8.97 1.05
CA THR A 511 -1.92 -8.93 1.15
C THR A 511 -2.43 -9.00 2.60
N GLY A 512 -1.59 -9.51 3.52
CA GLY A 512 -1.96 -9.79 4.91
C GLY A 512 -2.70 -11.11 5.09
N GLU A 513 -2.72 -11.99 4.10
CA GLU A 513 -3.45 -13.24 4.12
C GLU A 513 -2.58 -14.40 4.62
N ILE A 514 -3.18 -15.27 5.44
CA ILE A 514 -2.58 -16.45 6.04
C ILE A 514 -3.31 -17.66 5.48
N TYR A 515 -2.58 -18.64 4.97
CA TYR A 515 -3.14 -19.84 4.35
C TYR A 515 -2.70 -21.10 5.10
N ILE A 516 -3.51 -22.15 5.05
CA ILE A 516 -3.16 -23.46 5.61
C ILE A 516 -2.35 -24.24 4.57
N GLY A 517 -1.27 -24.86 5.03
CA GLY A 517 -0.42 -25.70 4.20
C GLY A 517 0.66 -24.93 3.46
N GLU A 518 1.39 -25.65 2.60
CA GLU A 518 2.46 -25.16 1.76
C GLU A 518 1.91 -24.67 0.42
N LEU A 519 2.29 -23.45 0.03
CA LEU A 519 2.01 -22.88 -1.27
C LEU A 519 3.31 -22.69 -2.07
N ASP A 520 3.27 -22.93 -3.37
CA ASP A 520 4.41 -22.76 -4.27
C ASP A 520 4.84 -21.28 -4.36
N LEU A 521 6.16 -21.05 -4.28
CA LEU A 521 6.77 -19.73 -4.32
C LEU A 521 7.49 -19.49 -5.65
N GLU A 522 7.33 -18.30 -6.19
CA GLU A 522 8.17 -17.77 -7.27
C GLU A 522 9.21 -16.80 -6.69
N ALA A 523 10.49 -17.05 -7.01
CA ALA A 523 11.58 -16.18 -6.58
C ALA A 523 11.50 -14.79 -7.24
N PRO A 524 11.92 -13.71 -6.54
CA PRO A 524 11.91 -12.36 -7.11
C PRO A 524 12.83 -12.30 -8.34
N LYS A 525 12.30 -11.79 -9.44
CA LYS A 525 13.04 -11.58 -10.69
C LYS A 525 13.08 -10.09 -11.01
N LEU A 526 14.25 -9.47 -10.86
CA LEU A 526 14.46 -8.10 -11.32
C LEU A 526 14.59 -8.11 -12.84
N SER A 527 13.58 -7.55 -13.52
CA SER A 527 13.55 -7.50 -14.98
C SER A 527 14.50 -6.42 -15.54
N GLU A 528 14.79 -6.49 -16.86
CA GLU A 528 15.55 -5.44 -17.55
C GLU A 528 14.83 -4.09 -17.47
N GLU A 529 13.50 -4.11 -17.54
CA GLU A 529 12.68 -2.92 -17.42
C GLU A 529 12.78 -2.28 -16.03
N PHE A 530 12.87 -3.11 -14.96
CA PHE A 530 13.11 -2.60 -13.60
C PHE A 530 14.45 -1.85 -13.53
N ASN A 531 15.53 -2.44 -14.06
CA ASN A 531 16.83 -1.79 -14.09
C ASN A 531 16.80 -0.50 -14.90
N THR A 532 16.14 -0.51 -16.06
CA THR A 532 15.96 0.66 -16.92
C THR A 532 15.23 1.80 -16.17
N LEU A 533 14.14 1.48 -15.46
CA LEU A 533 13.42 2.45 -14.65
C LEU A 533 14.30 3.03 -13.54
N MET A 534 15.07 2.17 -12.86
CA MET A 534 15.99 2.62 -11.80
C MET A 534 17.10 3.52 -12.34
N ASP A 535 17.61 3.25 -13.53
CA ASP A 535 18.61 4.12 -14.17
C ASP A 535 18.00 5.50 -14.50
N TRP A 536 16.77 5.55 -15.00
CA TRP A 536 16.06 6.82 -15.19
C TRP A 536 15.85 7.55 -13.87
N CYS A 537 15.53 6.86 -12.78
CA CYS A 537 15.42 7.48 -11.47
C CYS A 537 16.72 8.17 -11.05
N ASN A 538 17.88 7.55 -11.33
CA ASN A 538 19.19 8.15 -11.02
C ASN A 538 19.49 9.42 -11.85
N GLU A 539 18.94 9.52 -13.08
CA GLU A 539 19.10 10.74 -13.91
C GLU A 539 18.38 11.97 -13.33
N TYR A 540 17.27 11.73 -12.61
CA TYR A 540 16.38 12.83 -12.16
C TYR A 540 16.47 13.14 -10.66
N LYS A 541 16.72 12.13 -9.79
CA LYS A 541 16.77 12.37 -8.34
C LYS A 541 17.91 13.30 -7.95
N LYS A 542 17.68 14.16 -6.96
CA LYS A 542 18.70 15.00 -6.35
C LYS A 542 19.22 14.42 -5.03
N LEU A 543 18.33 13.81 -4.26
CA LEU A 543 18.71 13.18 -3.01
C LEU A 543 19.65 11.98 -3.23
N GLU A 544 20.75 11.92 -2.49
CA GLU A 544 21.58 10.72 -2.37
C GLU A 544 20.79 9.66 -1.55
N ILE A 545 20.74 8.42 -2.04
CA ILE A 545 20.00 7.33 -1.37
C ILE A 545 21.01 6.40 -0.73
N ARG A 546 21.02 6.39 0.61
CA ARG A 546 21.88 5.55 1.44
C ARG A 546 21.08 4.44 2.13
N ALA A 547 21.78 3.47 2.70
CA ALA A 547 21.19 2.37 3.45
C ALA A 547 21.37 2.52 4.96
N ASN A 548 20.42 1.96 5.71
CA ASN A 548 20.59 1.56 7.10
C ASN A 548 21.05 0.11 7.07
N ALA A 549 22.32 -0.16 7.40
CA ALA A 549 22.90 -1.50 7.34
C ALA A 549 24.07 -1.65 8.33
N GLU A 550 24.12 -2.77 9.01
CA GLU A 550 25.11 -3.08 10.04
C GLU A 550 25.95 -4.33 9.71
N THR A 551 25.42 -5.21 8.83
CA THR A 551 26.04 -6.49 8.47
C THR A 551 26.58 -6.48 7.03
N GLU A 552 27.43 -7.43 6.72
CA GLU A 552 27.94 -7.67 5.36
C GLU A 552 26.80 -8.04 4.40
N ILE A 553 25.86 -8.84 4.86
CA ILE A 553 24.69 -9.30 4.07
C ILE A 553 23.81 -8.10 3.71
N ASP A 554 23.42 -7.30 4.68
CA ASP A 554 22.57 -6.13 4.45
C ASP A 554 23.25 -5.11 3.55
N THR A 555 24.56 -4.90 3.75
CA THR A 555 25.35 -3.96 2.95
C THR A 555 25.45 -4.44 1.49
N SER A 556 25.70 -5.73 1.27
CA SER A 556 25.73 -6.31 -0.07
C SER A 556 24.39 -6.17 -0.78
N LYS A 557 23.29 -6.45 -0.06
CA LYS A 557 21.94 -6.31 -0.59
C LYS A 557 21.58 -4.86 -0.90
N ALA A 558 21.96 -3.95 -0.02
CA ALA A 558 21.78 -2.51 -0.25
C ALA A 558 22.51 -2.03 -1.51
N LEU A 559 23.76 -2.47 -1.72
CA LEU A 559 24.53 -2.13 -2.91
C LEU A 559 23.93 -2.73 -4.19
N GLU A 560 23.41 -3.96 -4.13
CA GLU A 560 22.66 -4.59 -5.24
C GLU A 560 21.47 -3.73 -5.65
N PHE A 561 20.72 -3.16 -4.68
CA PHE A 561 19.58 -2.28 -4.94
C PHE A 561 19.97 -0.84 -5.28
N GLY A 562 21.28 -0.53 -5.32
CA GLY A 562 21.79 0.74 -5.79
C GLY A 562 21.98 1.79 -4.68
N ALA A 563 22.26 1.37 -3.45
CA ALA A 563 22.67 2.30 -2.37
C ALA A 563 23.95 3.04 -2.71
N GLU A 564 23.97 4.33 -2.41
CA GLU A 564 25.11 5.21 -2.65
C GLU A 564 26.06 5.30 -1.44
N GLY A 565 25.70 4.65 -0.33
CA GLY A 565 26.48 4.57 0.90
C GLY A 565 25.65 3.99 2.05
N ILE A 566 26.20 4.03 3.25
CA ILE A 566 25.50 3.79 4.51
C ILE A 566 25.28 5.12 5.22
N GLY A 567 24.02 5.46 5.49
CA GLY A 567 23.64 6.67 6.24
C GLY A 567 23.38 6.40 7.71
N LEU A 568 23.22 5.13 8.10
CA LEU A 568 23.10 4.71 9.48
C LEU A 568 23.64 3.27 9.64
N CYS A 569 24.77 3.15 10.36
CA CYS A 569 25.24 1.90 10.93
C CYS A 569 25.06 1.96 12.45
N ARG A 570 24.14 1.12 12.99
CA ARG A 570 23.86 1.04 14.43
C ARG A 570 24.82 0.09 15.11
N THR A 571 25.71 0.61 15.92
CA THR A 571 26.76 -0.21 16.55
C THR A 571 26.26 -1.12 17.65
N GLU A 572 25.10 -0.87 18.23
CA GLU A 572 24.46 -1.73 19.23
C GLU A 572 24.15 -3.13 18.70
N HIS A 573 23.69 -3.25 17.47
CA HIS A 573 23.34 -4.55 16.88
C HIS A 573 24.55 -5.47 16.77
N MET A 574 25.75 -4.91 16.60
CA MET A 574 26.99 -5.68 16.53
C MET A 574 27.34 -6.39 17.86
N PHE A 575 26.70 -6.01 18.99
CA PHE A 575 27.01 -6.59 20.30
C PHE A 575 26.10 -7.74 20.72
N PHE A 576 25.00 -7.98 20.02
CA PHE A 576 24.07 -9.06 20.35
C PHE A 576 24.47 -10.43 19.76
N GLU A 577 25.37 -10.50 18.82
CA GLU A 577 25.75 -11.74 18.14
C GLU A 577 26.74 -12.60 18.95
N GLY A 578 26.40 -13.87 19.18
CA GLY A 578 27.30 -14.92 19.68
C GLY A 578 28.03 -14.54 20.98
N GLU A 579 29.35 -14.76 20.98
CA GLU A 579 30.22 -14.52 22.16
C GLU A 579 30.41 -13.03 22.54
N ARG A 580 29.80 -12.10 21.84
CA ARG A 580 30.00 -10.66 22.03
C ARG A 580 29.21 -10.09 23.20
N ILE A 581 28.05 -10.66 23.48
CA ILE A 581 27.16 -10.17 24.54
C ILE A 581 27.78 -10.30 25.95
N LEU A 582 28.54 -11.36 26.19
CA LEU A 582 29.18 -11.57 27.50
C LEU A 582 30.20 -10.48 27.85
N PRO A 583 31.19 -10.11 27.01
CA PRO A 583 32.04 -8.95 27.28
C PRO A 583 31.29 -7.63 27.43
N MET A 584 30.14 -7.44 26.73
CA MET A 584 29.32 -6.25 26.89
C MET A 584 28.69 -6.23 28.29
N ARG A 585 28.10 -7.34 28.73
CA ARG A 585 27.57 -7.54 30.07
C ARG A 585 28.66 -7.37 31.15
N GLU A 586 29.87 -7.91 30.96
CA GLU A 586 31.04 -7.68 31.83
C GLU A 586 31.39 -6.18 31.94
N MET A 587 31.31 -5.45 30.85
CA MET A 587 31.57 -4.01 30.85
C MET A 587 30.54 -3.27 31.69
N ILE A 588 29.26 -3.59 31.55
CA ILE A 588 28.13 -2.99 32.26
C ILE A 588 28.19 -3.30 33.74
N MET A 589 28.54 -4.54 34.09
CA MET A 589 28.67 -5.01 35.48
C MET A 589 29.88 -4.42 36.22
N SER A 590 30.79 -3.75 35.51
CA SER A 590 32.01 -3.21 36.09
C SER A 590 31.82 -1.86 36.77
N ASP A 591 32.02 -1.77 38.09
CA ASP A 591 31.98 -0.54 38.86
C ASP A 591 33.18 0.40 38.62
N SER A 592 34.28 -0.11 38.11
CA SER A 592 35.51 0.64 37.89
C SER A 592 35.83 0.90 36.43
N LYS A 593 36.39 2.09 36.12
CA LYS A 593 36.88 2.43 34.79
C LYS A 593 37.89 1.41 34.25
N GLN A 594 38.75 0.83 35.13
CA GLN A 594 39.71 -0.18 34.72
C GLN A 594 39.06 -1.51 34.35
N GLY A 595 38.03 -1.93 35.08
CA GLY A 595 37.23 -3.10 34.75
C GLY A 595 36.51 -2.93 33.39
N ARG A 596 35.82 -1.80 33.18
CA ARG A 596 35.19 -1.49 31.89
C ARG A 596 36.20 -1.51 30.73
N LYS A 597 37.38 -0.93 30.89
CA LYS A 597 38.43 -0.97 29.86
C LYS A 597 38.92 -2.39 29.57
N ARG A 598 38.95 -3.29 30.53
CA ARG A 598 39.34 -4.70 30.31
C ARG A 598 38.29 -5.42 29.44
N ALA A 599 37.04 -5.24 29.75
CA ALA A 599 35.94 -5.80 28.96
C ALA A 599 35.90 -5.22 27.52
N LEU A 600 35.96 -3.90 27.39
CA LEU A 600 36.04 -3.21 26.10
C LEU A 600 37.24 -3.66 25.22
N LYS A 601 38.36 -4.07 25.83
CA LYS A 601 39.48 -4.65 25.11
C LYS A 601 39.16 -6.01 24.48
N LYS A 602 38.20 -6.74 25.00
CA LYS A 602 37.71 -7.98 24.39
C LYS A 602 36.78 -7.67 23.20
N LEU A 603 35.97 -6.63 23.31
CA LEU A 603 35.00 -6.23 22.27
C LEU A 603 35.62 -5.60 21.03
N ILE A 604 36.67 -4.79 21.20
CA ILE A 604 37.25 -4.00 20.10
C ILE A 604 37.67 -4.84 18.89
N LYS A 605 38.13 -6.08 19.09
CA LYS A 605 38.55 -6.97 18.00
C LYS A 605 37.37 -7.36 17.07
N TYR A 606 36.21 -7.56 17.64
CA TYR A 606 34.99 -7.88 16.87
C TYR A 606 34.56 -6.66 16.06
N GLN A 607 34.46 -5.48 16.66
CA GLN A 607 34.09 -4.28 15.94
C GLN A 607 35.09 -3.88 14.84
N ILE A 608 36.40 -4.10 15.03
CA ILE A 608 37.40 -3.89 13.97
C ILE A 608 37.05 -4.79 12.77
N SER A 609 36.80 -6.07 13.00
CA SER A 609 36.45 -7.02 11.93
C SER A 609 35.16 -6.61 11.20
N ASP A 610 34.14 -6.22 11.95
CA ASP A 610 32.84 -5.81 11.38
C ASP A 610 33.02 -4.57 10.49
N PHE A 611 33.69 -3.52 10.99
CA PHE A 611 33.95 -2.32 10.21
C PHE A 611 34.87 -2.57 9.01
N GLU A 612 35.88 -3.46 9.13
CA GLU A 612 36.76 -3.83 8.01
C GLU A 612 35.94 -4.46 6.88
N SER A 613 35.05 -5.41 7.18
CA SER A 613 34.13 -6.02 6.20
C SER A 613 33.22 -4.99 5.54
N LEU A 614 32.58 -4.12 6.31
CA LEU A 614 31.69 -3.07 5.78
C LEU A 614 32.44 -2.09 4.87
N PHE A 615 33.59 -1.59 5.33
CA PHE A 615 34.38 -0.61 4.58
C PHE A 615 34.92 -1.19 3.28
N LYS A 616 35.33 -2.47 3.30
CA LYS A 616 35.80 -3.18 2.12
C LYS A 616 34.72 -3.29 1.02
N LEU A 617 33.50 -3.58 1.39
CA LEU A 617 32.36 -3.63 0.46
C LEU A 617 32.02 -2.27 -0.12
N LEU A 618 32.02 -1.24 0.72
CA LEU A 618 31.60 0.12 0.35
C LEU A 618 32.66 0.89 -0.41
N LYS A 619 33.95 0.52 -0.24
CA LYS A 619 35.09 1.18 -0.88
C LYS A 619 35.10 2.69 -0.55
N GLU A 620 34.96 3.55 -1.56
CA GLU A 620 34.98 5.02 -1.43
C GLU A 620 33.61 5.61 -1.05
N LYS A 621 32.55 4.78 -0.98
CA LYS A 621 31.21 5.27 -0.62
C LYS A 621 31.16 5.69 0.86
N PRO A 622 30.35 6.71 1.19
CA PRO A 622 30.22 7.20 2.57
C PRO A 622 29.63 6.16 3.52
N VAL A 623 30.15 6.16 4.74
CA VAL A 623 29.66 5.29 5.83
C VAL A 623 29.48 6.11 7.09
N THR A 624 28.24 6.30 7.52
CA THR A 624 27.91 6.99 8.78
C THR A 624 27.74 5.97 9.89
N VAL A 625 28.65 5.97 10.86
CA VAL A 625 28.63 5.05 12.02
C VAL A 625 28.09 5.78 13.23
N ARG A 626 26.93 5.35 13.74
CA ARG A 626 26.37 5.84 15.01
C ARG A 626 27.05 5.17 16.18
N LEU A 627 27.62 5.96 17.08
CA LEU A 627 28.16 5.45 18.34
C LEU A 627 27.02 4.92 19.21
N LEU A 628 27.39 4.05 20.19
CA LEU A 628 26.44 3.33 21.04
C LEU A 628 25.34 4.27 21.59
N ASP A 629 24.09 3.94 21.32
CA ASP A 629 22.93 4.76 21.67
C ASP A 629 22.09 4.20 22.81
N PRO A 630 21.69 2.89 22.85
CA PRO A 630 20.73 2.40 23.86
C PRO A 630 21.27 2.50 25.28
N PRO A 631 20.39 2.57 26.30
CA PRO A 631 20.76 2.48 27.70
C PRO A 631 21.34 1.10 28.03
N MET A 632 22.22 1.05 29.04
CA MET A 632 22.98 -0.18 29.35
C MET A 632 22.12 -1.38 29.75
N HIS A 633 20.96 -1.14 30.36
CA HIS A 633 20.11 -2.24 30.84
C HIS A 633 19.50 -3.08 29.71
N GLU A 634 19.42 -2.57 28.48
CA GLU A 634 18.93 -3.34 27.31
C GLU A 634 19.84 -4.53 26.96
N PHE A 635 21.11 -4.49 27.32
CA PHE A 635 22.05 -5.60 27.12
C PHE A 635 22.04 -6.63 28.25
N LEU A 636 21.36 -6.36 29.35
CA LEU A 636 21.34 -7.23 30.52
C LEU A 636 20.22 -8.27 30.44
N PRO A 637 20.42 -9.44 31.08
CA PRO A 637 19.43 -10.51 31.06
C PRO A 637 18.13 -10.09 31.74
N LYS A 638 17.00 -10.67 31.33
CA LYS A 638 15.65 -10.35 31.84
C LYS A 638 15.01 -11.53 32.56
N SER A 639 15.43 -12.76 32.29
CA SER A 639 14.93 -13.95 32.95
C SER A 639 15.85 -14.39 34.12
N ASP A 640 15.25 -15.02 35.15
CA ASP A 640 16.01 -15.57 36.31
C ASP A 640 17.03 -16.62 35.87
N LEU A 641 16.76 -17.38 34.79
CA LEU A 641 17.68 -18.35 34.23
C LEU A 641 18.91 -17.67 33.65
N GLU A 642 18.74 -16.67 32.79
CA GLU A 642 19.83 -15.92 32.18
C GLU A 642 20.64 -15.15 33.25
N ILE A 643 19.97 -14.58 34.28
CA ILE A 643 20.62 -13.94 35.41
C ILE A 643 21.53 -14.93 36.14
N SER A 644 21.07 -16.17 36.35
CA SER A 644 21.86 -17.20 36.98
C SER A 644 23.03 -17.68 36.09
N GLN A 645 22.81 -17.76 34.79
CA GLN A 645 23.87 -18.10 33.83
C GLN A 645 24.96 -17.00 33.80
N LEU A 646 24.56 -15.76 33.64
CA LEU A 646 25.47 -14.60 33.64
C LEU A 646 26.27 -14.55 34.95
N ALA A 647 25.62 -14.71 36.09
CA ALA A 647 26.26 -14.71 37.42
C ALA A 647 27.36 -15.77 37.50
N ASN A 648 27.11 -17.00 36.99
CA ASN A 648 28.09 -18.08 36.95
C ASN A 648 29.26 -17.75 36.01
N GLU A 649 28.99 -17.20 34.82
CA GLU A 649 30.00 -16.88 33.81
C GLU A 649 30.96 -15.78 34.27
N ILE A 650 30.46 -14.76 34.94
CA ILE A 650 31.28 -13.62 35.41
C ILE A 650 31.79 -13.81 36.84
N GLY A 651 31.40 -14.90 37.52
CA GLY A 651 31.85 -15.26 38.85
C GLY A 651 31.31 -14.36 39.96
N VAL A 652 30.08 -13.94 39.89
CA VAL A 652 29.35 -13.14 40.89
C VAL A 652 28.09 -13.87 41.38
N SER A 653 27.42 -13.37 42.39
CA SER A 653 26.13 -13.94 42.84
C SER A 653 24.98 -13.44 41.95
N PRO A 654 23.89 -14.23 41.74
CA PRO A 654 22.69 -13.77 41.06
C PRO A 654 22.07 -12.54 41.74
N GLY A 655 22.18 -12.45 43.07
CA GLY A 655 21.74 -11.26 43.83
C GLY A 655 22.50 -9.98 43.44
N HIS A 656 23.79 -10.08 43.16
CA HIS A 656 24.58 -8.94 42.71
C HIS A 656 24.15 -8.50 41.25
N VAL A 657 23.86 -9.44 40.38
CA VAL A 657 23.31 -9.12 39.05
C VAL A 657 21.99 -8.39 39.19
N ASN A 658 21.09 -8.90 40.03
CA ASN A 658 19.78 -8.26 40.29
C ASN A 658 19.91 -6.86 40.89
N GLU A 659 20.87 -6.63 41.79
CA GLU A 659 21.15 -5.30 42.33
C GLU A 659 21.53 -4.28 41.25
N ILE A 660 22.36 -4.70 40.29
CA ILE A 660 22.79 -3.85 39.18
C ILE A 660 21.62 -3.63 38.20
N LEU A 661 20.81 -4.66 37.90
CA LEU A 661 19.60 -4.54 37.13
C LEU A 661 18.66 -3.47 37.72
N MET A 662 18.37 -3.55 39.02
CA MET A 662 17.51 -2.58 39.69
C MET A 662 18.11 -1.17 39.65
N ARG A 663 19.43 -1.03 39.81
CA ARG A 663 20.11 0.27 39.75
C ARG A 663 20.10 0.91 38.37
N LEU A 664 20.16 0.11 37.31
CA LEU A 664 20.20 0.56 35.93
C LEU A 664 18.81 0.65 35.28
N SER A 665 17.80 0.04 35.90
CA SER A 665 16.43 0.11 35.42
C SER A 665 15.93 1.57 35.43
N GLU A 666 15.41 2.00 34.28
CA GLU A 666 14.88 3.35 34.06
C GLU A 666 13.37 3.31 33.85
N SER A 667 12.66 4.29 34.44
CA SER A 667 11.21 4.41 34.25
C SER A 667 10.82 4.78 32.82
N ASN A 668 11.69 5.50 32.15
CA ASN A 668 11.54 5.83 30.73
C ASN A 668 12.90 5.77 30.02
N PRO A 669 13.26 4.62 29.44
CA PRO A 669 14.52 4.39 28.76
C PRO A 669 14.80 5.36 27.61
N MET A 670 13.75 5.79 26.91
CA MET A 670 13.86 6.71 25.76
C MET A 670 14.43 8.09 26.17
N LEU A 671 14.12 8.54 27.39
CA LEU A 671 14.56 9.84 27.90
C LEU A 671 15.69 9.72 28.93
N GLY A 672 16.25 8.53 29.11
CA GLY A 672 17.18 8.16 30.16
C GLY A 672 18.66 8.38 29.86
N HIS A 673 19.51 7.53 30.47
CA HIS A 673 20.97 7.59 30.37
C HIS A 673 21.49 6.80 29.17
N ARG A 674 21.29 7.35 28.00
CA ARG A 674 21.65 6.77 26.69
C ARG A 674 22.42 7.80 25.82
N GLY A 675 22.94 7.36 24.68
CA GLY A 675 23.53 8.22 23.67
C GLY A 675 24.72 9.03 24.21
N VAL A 676 24.79 10.30 23.84
CA VAL A 676 25.87 11.20 24.27
C VAL A 676 25.96 11.32 25.80
N ARG A 677 24.85 11.19 26.54
CA ARG A 677 24.84 11.23 28.01
C ARG A 677 25.65 10.09 28.59
N LEU A 678 25.46 8.88 28.05
CA LEU A 678 26.25 7.70 28.37
C LEU A 678 27.72 7.89 27.99
N GLY A 679 27.99 8.42 26.78
CA GLY A 679 29.35 8.69 26.30
C GLY A 679 30.09 9.72 27.15
N LEU A 680 29.43 10.73 27.71
CA LEU A 680 30.02 11.70 28.61
C LEU A 680 30.32 11.09 29.99
N SER A 681 29.45 10.23 30.52
CA SER A 681 29.63 9.54 31.81
C SER A 681 30.70 8.45 31.74
N TYR A 682 30.76 7.70 30.63
CA TYR A 682 31.69 6.59 30.42
C TYR A 682 32.43 6.72 29.05
N PRO A 683 33.28 7.73 28.90
CA PRO A 683 33.89 8.08 27.62
C PRO A 683 34.75 6.95 27.02
N GLU A 684 35.22 6.01 27.83
CA GLU A 684 35.97 4.84 27.37
C GLU A 684 35.22 3.97 26.39
N ILE A 685 33.87 3.98 26.40
CA ILE A 685 33.03 3.24 25.44
C ILE A 685 33.18 3.84 24.05
N TYR A 686 32.91 5.13 23.92
CA TYR A 686 33.04 5.84 22.63
C TYR A 686 34.51 5.93 22.17
N GLU A 687 35.48 6.07 23.12
CA GLU A 687 36.92 6.00 22.80
C GLU A 687 37.27 4.64 22.16
N MET A 688 36.68 3.54 22.61
CA MET A 688 36.91 2.20 22.07
C MET A 688 36.31 2.07 20.68
N GLN A 689 35.07 2.51 20.46
CA GLN A 689 34.39 2.44 19.15
C GLN A 689 35.13 3.26 18.10
N VAL A 690 35.51 4.51 18.42
CA VAL A 690 36.34 5.33 17.50
C VAL A 690 37.70 4.66 17.20
N GLU A 691 38.33 4.02 18.20
CA GLU A 691 39.57 3.25 17.95
C GLU A 691 39.31 2.06 16.99
N ALA A 692 38.17 1.38 17.11
CA ALA A 692 37.80 0.27 16.20
C ALA A 692 37.58 0.77 14.77
N ILE A 693 36.79 1.84 14.59
CA ILE A 693 36.54 2.46 13.28
C ILE A 693 37.82 2.85 12.57
N LEU A 694 38.67 3.59 13.26
CA LEU A 694 39.94 4.07 12.68
C LEU A 694 40.95 2.95 12.39
N ARG A 695 41.02 1.92 13.25
CA ARG A 695 41.89 0.76 12.99
C ARG A 695 41.40 -0.04 11.79
N ALA A 696 40.12 -0.25 11.63
CA ALA A 696 39.54 -0.91 10.44
C ALA A 696 39.92 -0.15 9.16
N SER A 697 39.74 1.18 9.17
CA SER A 697 40.15 2.05 8.05
C SER A 697 41.67 1.96 7.77
N TYR A 698 42.51 1.95 8.82
CA TYR A 698 43.97 1.81 8.66
C TYR A 698 44.37 0.45 8.10
N LEU A 699 43.76 -0.64 8.56
CA LEU A 699 44.06 -2.00 8.05
C LEU A 699 43.77 -2.11 6.55
N LEU A 700 42.67 -1.55 6.06
CA LEU A 700 42.36 -1.53 4.64
C LEU A 700 43.35 -0.67 3.84
N TYR A 701 43.79 0.47 4.38
CA TYR A 701 44.83 1.29 3.76
C TYR A 701 46.17 0.53 3.71
N GLU A 702 46.55 -0.11 4.79
CA GLU A 702 47.84 -0.85 4.87
C GLU A 702 47.84 -2.04 3.91
N ASN A 703 46.79 -2.86 3.92
CA ASN A 703 46.74 -4.10 3.18
C ASN A 703 46.30 -3.92 1.70
N GLU A 704 45.37 -3.03 1.40
CA GLU A 704 44.70 -2.91 0.09
C GLU A 704 44.87 -1.52 -0.55
N LYS A 705 45.52 -0.56 0.14
CA LYS A 705 45.61 0.86 -0.26
C LYS A 705 44.24 1.54 -0.44
N LEU A 706 43.23 1.03 0.22
CA LEU A 706 41.89 1.59 0.20
C LEU A 706 41.76 2.69 1.27
N GLU A 707 41.54 3.93 0.84
CA GLU A 707 41.27 5.06 1.74
C GLU A 707 39.78 5.13 2.05
N VAL A 708 39.41 5.03 3.32
CA VAL A 708 38.05 5.17 3.80
C VAL A 708 37.92 6.44 4.66
N THR A 709 36.89 7.23 4.44
CA THR A 709 36.56 8.42 5.24
C THR A 709 35.31 8.16 6.06
N PRO A 710 35.41 7.58 7.28
CA PRO A 710 34.24 7.30 8.08
C PRO A 710 33.57 8.58 8.60
N GLU A 711 32.23 8.59 8.61
CA GLU A 711 31.39 9.63 9.20
C GLU A 711 31.00 9.17 10.61
N ILE A 712 31.53 9.75 11.67
CA ILE A 712 31.29 9.37 13.06
C ILE A 712 30.10 10.18 13.59
N MET A 713 29.01 9.51 13.96
CA MET A 713 27.78 10.15 14.41
C MET A 713 27.57 10.01 15.92
N ILE A 714 27.40 11.13 16.60
CA ILE A 714 27.11 11.19 18.03
C ILE A 714 25.58 11.24 18.22
N PRO A 715 24.96 10.23 18.87
CA PRO A 715 23.51 10.19 19.07
C PRO A 715 23.03 11.05 20.23
N LEU A 716 21.75 11.41 20.22
CA LEU A 716 20.96 12.01 21.30
C LEU A 716 21.52 13.32 21.85
N VAL A 717 22.17 14.12 21.03
CA VAL A 717 22.70 15.44 21.45
C VAL A 717 21.54 16.42 21.68
N MET A 718 21.56 17.08 22.83
CA MET A 718 20.55 18.06 23.23
C MET A 718 20.95 19.50 22.89
N ASN A 719 22.25 19.80 22.97
CA ASN A 719 22.81 21.14 22.73
C ASN A 719 24.28 21.10 22.28
N SER A 720 24.80 22.25 21.86
CA SER A 720 26.18 22.41 21.36
C SER A 720 27.24 22.06 22.40
N THR A 721 26.99 22.25 23.69
CA THR A 721 27.95 21.96 24.74
C THR A 721 28.26 20.47 24.87
N GLU A 722 27.23 19.63 24.81
CA GLU A 722 27.42 18.16 24.80
C GLU A 722 28.26 17.72 23.59
N LEU A 723 27.93 18.23 22.37
CA LEU A 723 28.68 17.91 21.16
C LEU A 723 30.13 18.35 21.27
N THR A 724 30.41 19.60 21.68
CA THR A 724 31.76 20.15 21.84
C THR A 724 32.59 19.35 22.82
N GLN A 725 32.02 19.00 23.98
CA GLN A 725 32.73 18.20 24.99
C GLN A 725 33.05 16.80 24.45
N MET A 726 32.08 16.13 23.83
CA MET A 726 32.34 14.81 23.26
C MET A 726 33.35 14.87 22.11
N LYS A 727 33.25 15.80 21.16
CA LYS A 727 34.27 15.98 20.10
C LYS A 727 35.66 16.21 20.68
N LYS A 728 35.81 16.95 21.76
CA LYS A 728 37.10 17.17 22.42
C LYS A 728 37.70 15.86 22.96
N ILE A 729 36.88 15.00 23.56
CA ILE A 729 37.29 13.66 24.06
C ILE A 729 37.73 12.79 22.89
N LEU A 730 36.90 12.69 21.83
CA LEU A 730 37.17 11.86 20.66
C LEU A 730 38.39 12.35 19.89
N LYS A 731 38.54 13.64 19.60
CA LYS A 731 39.72 14.22 18.94
C LYS A 731 41.00 13.94 19.72
N LYS A 732 40.95 13.98 21.05
CA LYS A 732 42.13 13.63 21.90
C LYS A 732 42.49 12.14 21.74
N LYS A 733 41.48 11.26 21.62
CA LYS A 733 41.69 9.82 21.40
C LYS A 733 42.25 9.58 20.00
N ILE A 734 41.71 10.20 18.97
CA ILE A 734 42.12 10.08 17.57
C ILE A 734 43.60 10.49 17.44
N LYS A 735 44.01 11.64 17.96
CA LYS A 735 45.40 12.08 17.95
C LYS A 735 46.38 11.07 18.59
N LYS A 736 45.95 10.32 19.61
CA LYS A 736 46.78 9.27 20.22
C LYS A 736 46.91 8.06 19.28
N ILE A 737 45.86 7.74 18.53
CA ILE A 737 45.87 6.63 17.57
C ILE A 737 46.75 7.00 16.38
N GLU A 738 46.62 8.22 15.83
CA GLU A 738 47.45 8.76 14.75
C GLU A 738 48.96 8.71 15.10
N LYS A 739 49.28 9.18 16.29
CA LYS A 739 50.66 9.13 16.77
C LYS A 739 51.18 7.69 16.90
N LYS A 740 50.30 6.75 17.31
CA LYS A 740 50.69 5.34 17.49
C LYS A 740 50.90 4.61 16.16
N LEU A 741 50.08 4.91 15.16
CA LEU A 741 50.11 4.28 13.85
C LEU A 741 50.95 5.06 12.83
N ASN A 742 51.42 6.25 13.19
CA ASN A 742 52.10 7.19 12.30
C ASN A 742 51.32 7.44 11.00
N TYR A 743 49.99 7.63 11.14
CA TYR A 743 49.05 7.79 10.03
C TYR A 743 48.01 8.86 10.41
N GLU A 744 47.74 9.81 9.50
CA GLU A 744 46.71 10.85 9.66
C GLU A 744 45.42 10.38 9.02
N PHE A 745 44.32 10.36 9.80
CA PHE A 745 43.05 9.86 9.36
C PHE A 745 42.19 10.98 8.73
N LYS A 746 41.52 10.63 7.63
CA LYS A 746 40.40 11.40 7.11
C LYS A 746 39.13 10.91 7.80
N TYR A 747 38.36 11.79 8.42
CA TYR A 747 37.10 11.48 9.09
C TYR A 747 36.26 12.74 9.27
N THR A 748 34.95 12.58 9.47
CA THR A 748 34.04 13.64 9.89
C THR A 748 33.34 13.25 11.19
N ILE A 749 32.99 14.27 12.03
CA ILE A 749 32.22 14.05 13.26
C ILE A 749 30.98 14.93 13.22
N GLY A 750 29.81 14.28 13.10
CA GLY A 750 28.50 14.92 13.13
C GLY A 750 27.64 14.42 14.27
N THR A 751 26.38 14.78 14.23
CA THR A 751 25.42 14.41 15.26
C THR A 751 24.07 14.00 14.68
N MET A 752 23.35 13.18 15.44
CA MET A 752 21.93 12.93 15.19
C MET A 752 21.10 14.07 15.79
N ILE A 753 20.20 14.63 14.99
CA ILE A 753 19.16 15.58 15.43
C ILE A 753 17.88 14.80 15.62
N GLU A 754 17.56 14.49 16.86
CA GLU A 754 16.44 13.62 17.21
C GLU A 754 15.68 14.08 18.47
N LEU A 755 16.05 15.26 18.99
CA LEU A 755 15.35 15.94 20.05
C LEU A 755 14.88 17.32 19.56
N PRO A 756 13.69 17.79 19.95
CA PRO A 756 13.24 19.14 19.63
C PRO A 756 14.19 20.24 20.07
N SER A 757 14.85 20.06 21.22
CA SER A 757 15.88 21.01 21.71
C SER A 757 17.05 21.14 20.75
N ALA A 758 17.54 20.02 20.20
CA ALA A 758 18.62 20.03 19.22
C ALA A 758 18.19 20.67 17.90
N ALA A 759 16.96 20.36 17.44
CA ALA A 759 16.41 20.95 16.23
C ALA A 759 16.27 22.48 16.33
N LEU A 760 15.87 22.98 17.49
CA LEU A 760 15.73 24.43 17.76
C LEU A 760 17.08 25.14 18.03
N SER A 761 18.13 24.38 18.40
CA SER A 761 19.49 24.92 18.67
C SER A 761 20.48 24.62 17.53
N SER A 762 19.96 24.37 16.34
CA SER A 762 20.77 23.91 15.19
C SER A 762 21.84 24.87 14.74
N THR A 763 21.64 26.19 14.91
CA THR A 763 22.65 27.22 14.59
C THR A 763 23.94 27.00 15.40
N GLU A 764 23.81 26.78 16.71
CA GLU A 764 24.94 26.57 17.62
C GLU A 764 25.58 25.20 17.40
N ILE A 765 24.76 24.16 17.19
CA ILE A 765 25.24 22.80 16.97
C ILE A 765 26.00 22.70 15.63
N ALA A 766 25.50 23.35 14.57
CA ALA A 766 26.10 23.32 13.24
C ALA A 766 27.49 23.97 13.20
N SER A 767 27.83 24.87 14.13
CA SER A 767 29.15 25.48 14.23
C SER A 767 30.23 24.45 14.58
N ASP A 768 29.86 23.39 15.27
CA ASP A 768 30.76 22.30 15.68
C ASP A 768 30.55 20.98 14.94
N ALA A 769 29.47 20.82 14.16
CA ALA A 769 29.18 19.59 13.44
C ALA A 769 29.66 19.65 11.99
N ASP A 770 30.17 18.50 11.49
CA ASP A 770 30.52 18.35 10.09
C ASP A 770 29.30 17.89 9.26
N PHE A 771 28.34 17.22 9.91
CA PHE A 771 27.07 16.82 9.30
C PHE A 771 25.95 16.68 10.37
N PHE A 772 24.70 16.71 9.90
CA PHE A 772 23.50 16.35 10.64
C PHE A 772 22.84 15.11 10.06
N SER A 773 22.26 14.25 10.89
CA SER A 773 21.36 13.20 10.48
C SER A 773 20.10 13.25 11.36
N PHE A 774 18.92 13.42 10.75
CA PHE A 774 17.67 13.43 11.50
C PHE A 774 17.25 12.01 11.87
N GLY A 775 17.24 11.71 13.18
CA GLY A 775 16.65 10.50 13.75
C GLY A 775 15.14 10.70 13.93
N THR A 776 14.39 10.61 12.85
CA THR A 776 12.96 11.00 12.86
C THR A 776 12.08 10.12 13.74
N ASN A 777 12.51 8.90 14.10
CA ASN A 777 11.78 8.06 15.04
C ASN A 777 11.71 8.73 16.43
N ASP A 778 12.86 9.05 17.01
CA ASP A 778 12.96 9.69 18.33
C ASP A 778 12.44 11.14 18.27
N LEU A 779 12.69 11.86 17.18
CA LEU A 779 12.15 13.20 17.01
C LEU A 779 10.62 13.21 17.00
N THR A 780 9.97 12.21 16.38
CA THR A 780 8.51 12.05 16.40
C THR A 780 8.00 11.76 17.80
N GLN A 781 8.60 10.78 18.50
CA GLN A 781 8.23 10.44 19.86
C GLN A 781 8.31 11.64 20.81
N THR A 782 9.41 12.37 20.76
CA THR A 782 9.65 13.51 21.67
C THR A 782 8.84 14.75 21.30
N THR A 783 8.56 14.96 20.02
CA THR A 783 7.74 16.10 19.55
C THR A 783 6.28 15.90 19.90
N LEU A 784 5.74 14.71 19.68
CA LEU A 784 4.32 14.41 19.91
C LEU A 784 4.06 13.95 21.35
N GLY A 785 5.10 13.65 22.15
CA GLY A 785 4.95 13.10 23.49
C GLY A 785 4.36 11.69 23.47
N LEU A 786 4.69 10.90 22.46
CA LEU A 786 4.18 9.53 22.27
C LEU A 786 5.32 8.52 22.40
N SER A 787 5.08 7.44 23.15
CA SER A 787 5.94 6.25 23.09
C SER A 787 5.55 5.43 21.89
N ARG A 788 6.51 5.06 21.03
CA ARG A 788 6.25 4.22 19.84
C ARG A 788 5.63 2.88 20.22
N ASP A 789 6.14 2.27 21.26
CA ASP A 789 5.70 0.93 21.71
C ASP A 789 4.30 0.97 22.34
N ASP A 790 3.98 2.02 23.10
CA ASP A 790 2.68 2.17 23.76
C ASP A 790 1.60 2.76 22.83
N ALA A 791 1.99 3.59 21.88
CA ALA A 791 1.05 4.32 21.01
C ALA A 791 0.26 3.38 20.07
N SER A 792 0.78 2.20 19.75
CA SER A 792 0.10 1.18 18.94
C SER A 792 -1.29 0.81 19.49
N LYS A 793 -1.50 0.95 20.82
CA LYS A 793 -2.75 0.64 21.50
C LYS A 793 -3.90 1.61 21.17
N PHE A 794 -3.62 2.81 20.68
CA PHE A 794 -4.65 3.84 20.42
C PHE A 794 -4.47 4.60 19.09
N LEU A 795 -3.32 4.50 18.43
CA LEU A 795 -3.07 5.23 17.17
C LEU A 795 -4.05 4.83 16.06
N GLY A 796 -4.44 3.55 16.00
CA GLY A 796 -5.46 3.09 15.06
C GLY A 796 -6.77 3.88 15.22
N GLU A 797 -7.24 4.05 16.45
CA GLU A 797 -8.45 4.84 16.75
C GLU A 797 -8.27 6.34 16.41
N TYR A 798 -7.06 6.89 16.58
CA TYR A 798 -6.76 8.28 16.23
C TYR A 798 -6.78 8.52 14.73
N VAL A 799 -6.32 7.54 13.93
CA VAL A 799 -6.42 7.58 12.47
C VAL A 799 -7.89 7.42 12.03
N GLU A 800 -8.63 6.48 12.62
CA GLU A 800 -10.07 6.32 12.35
C GLU A 800 -10.90 7.58 12.65
N LYS A 801 -10.55 8.28 13.73
CA LYS A 801 -11.18 9.55 14.12
C LYS A 801 -10.65 10.77 13.37
N GLN A 802 -9.73 10.58 12.43
CA GLN A 802 -9.09 11.65 11.66
C GLN A 802 -8.35 12.70 12.52
N ILE A 803 -7.86 12.30 13.71
CA ILE A 803 -6.97 13.12 14.53
C ILE A 803 -5.58 13.16 13.87
N PHE A 804 -5.13 12.03 13.34
CA PHE A 804 -4.05 11.93 12.37
C PHE A 804 -4.61 11.45 11.02
N ASN A 805 -4.11 11.99 9.93
CA ASN A 805 -4.45 11.50 8.59
C ASN A 805 -3.79 10.14 8.31
N ILE A 806 -2.57 9.96 8.78
CA ILE A 806 -1.75 8.74 8.66
C ILE A 806 -1.01 8.58 9.99
N ASP A 807 -0.62 7.36 10.35
CA ASP A 807 0.23 7.10 11.52
C ASP A 807 1.52 7.95 11.44
N PRO A 808 1.79 8.83 12.43
CA PRO A 808 2.94 9.72 12.41
C PRO A 808 4.30 9.01 12.52
N PHE A 809 4.33 7.71 12.81
CA PHE A 809 5.54 6.88 12.78
C PHE A 809 5.78 6.23 11.40
N VAL A 810 4.77 6.19 10.53
CA VAL A 810 4.87 5.70 9.15
C VAL A 810 5.23 6.85 8.21
N SER A 811 4.48 7.95 8.28
CA SER A 811 4.68 9.12 7.42
C SER A 811 4.87 10.38 8.25
N ILE A 812 5.86 11.20 7.88
CA ILE A 812 6.20 12.42 8.63
C ILE A 812 5.05 13.41 8.58
N ASP A 813 4.65 13.94 9.75
CA ASP A 813 3.72 15.06 9.77
C ASP A 813 4.44 16.37 9.43
N PRO A 814 4.13 17.02 8.30
CA PRO A 814 4.79 18.25 7.87
C PRO A 814 4.61 19.42 8.84
N ASN A 815 3.52 19.45 9.60
CA ASN A 815 3.16 20.58 10.46
C ASN A 815 3.84 20.55 11.82
N THR A 816 4.30 19.40 12.30
CA THR A 816 4.96 19.23 13.59
C THR A 816 6.41 18.79 13.43
N VAL A 817 6.67 17.51 13.26
CA VAL A 817 8.03 16.95 13.08
C VAL A 817 8.71 17.53 11.85
N GLY A 818 7.97 17.58 10.73
CA GLY A 818 8.47 18.16 9.48
C GLY A 818 8.86 19.63 9.63
N ARG A 819 8.11 20.38 10.42
CA ARG A 819 8.45 21.78 10.74
C ARG A 819 9.76 21.91 11.52
N LEU A 820 10.05 21.01 12.44
CA LEU A 820 11.33 20.99 13.17
C LEU A 820 12.49 20.63 12.23
N VAL A 821 12.30 19.67 11.32
CA VAL A 821 13.29 19.34 10.28
C VAL A 821 13.56 20.53 9.37
N GLU A 822 12.54 21.27 8.94
CA GLU A 822 12.67 22.49 8.13
C GLU A 822 13.45 23.57 8.85
N ILE A 823 13.09 23.90 10.08
CA ILE A 823 13.80 24.91 10.89
C ILE A 823 15.28 24.51 11.04
N SER A 824 15.51 23.27 11.49
CA SER A 824 16.85 22.77 11.76
C SER A 824 17.75 22.72 10.53
N SER A 825 17.23 22.27 9.38
CA SER A 825 18.01 22.22 8.14
C SER A 825 18.34 23.60 7.61
N ASN A 826 17.39 24.54 7.68
CA ASN A 826 17.62 25.94 7.28
C ASN A 826 18.63 26.65 8.16
N ASP A 827 18.48 26.54 9.48
CA ASP A 827 19.35 27.20 10.44
C ASP A 827 20.77 26.57 10.43
N GLY A 828 20.85 25.25 10.32
CA GLY A 828 22.12 24.53 10.18
C GLY A 828 22.88 24.94 8.92
N LYS A 829 22.25 24.93 7.73
CA LYS A 829 22.88 25.37 6.48
C LYS A 829 23.26 26.86 6.49
N LYS A 830 22.47 27.70 7.18
CA LYS A 830 22.79 29.12 7.35
C LYS A 830 24.04 29.34 8.22
N ALA A 831 24.20 28.58 9.28
CA ALA A 831 25.36 28.64 10.20
C ALA A 831 26.62 28.01 9.56
N ASN A 832 26.45 26.89 8.86
CA ASN A 832 27.54 26.16 8.19
C ASN A 832 27.08 25.74 6.78
N LYS A 833 27.53 26.46 5.75
CA LYS A 833 27.19 26.20 4.36
C LYS A 833 27.64 24.85 3.83
N SER A 834 28.70 24.26 4.42
CA SER A 834 29.24 22.96 4.05
C SER A 834 28.60 21.80 4.83
N LEU A 835 27.66 22.08 5.75
CA LEU A 835 26.99 21.08 6.56
C LEU A 835 26.25 20.09 5.67
N LYS A 836 26.59 18.81 5.72
CA LYS A 836 25.85 17.74 5.05
C LYS A 836 24.67 17.34 5.93
N ILE A 837 23.48 17.20 5.35
CA ILE A 837 22.25 16.94 6.11
C ILE A 837 21.55 15.71 5.55
N GLY A 838 21.32 14.72 6.40
CA GLY A 838 20.60 13.51 6.05
C GLY A 838 19.42 13.20 6.96
N VAL A 839 18.64 12.20 6.57
CA VAL A 839 17.54 11.63 7.35
C VAL A 839 17.70 10.12 7.39
N CYS A 840 17.62 9.48 8.57
CA CYS A 840 17.86 8.05 8.72
C CYS A 840 16.79 7.30 9.53
N GLY A 841 15.70 7.95 9.94
CA GLY A 841 14.56 7.29 10.55
C GLY A 841 13.70 6.54 9.53
N GLU A 842 12.66 5.84 10.00
CA GLU A 842 11.75 5.03 9.15
C GLU A 842 11.10 5.85 8.03
N HIS A 843 10.83 7.12 8.27
CA HIS A 843 10.28 8.07 7.28
C HIS A 843 11.15 8.22 6.02
N ALA A 844 12.45 7.93 6.11
CA ALA A 844 13.34 7.96 4.95
C ALA A 844 13.04 6.86 3.90
N GLY A 845 12.24 5.87 4.26
CA GLY A 845 11.74 4.82 3.36
C GLY A 845 10.31 5.00 2.89
N ASP A 846 9.60 6.03 3.37
CA ASP A 846 8.21 6.32 3.02
C ASP A 846 8.13 7.33 1.86
N PRO A 847 7.48 7.00 0.73
CA PRO A 847 7.38 7.89 -0.43
C PRO A 847 6.79 9.27 -0.11
N ASN A 848 5.75 9.35 0.73
CA ASN A 848 5.13 10.62 1.09
C ASN A 848 6.08 11.51 1.88
N SER A 849 6.80 10.93 2.82
CA SER A 849 7.86 11.62 3.57
C SER A 849 8.99 12.08 2.65
N ILE A 850 9.39 11.25 1.68
CA ILE A 850 10.44 11.60 0.70
C ILE A 850 10.01 12.79 -0.17
N TYR A 851 8.75 12.83 -0.64
CA TYR A 851 8.24 13.99 -1.39
C TYR A 851 8.34 15.27 -0.56
N PHE A 852 7.97 15.22 0.71
CA PHE A 852 8.11 16.37 1.60
C PHE A 852 9.57 16.73 1.84
N LEU A 853 10.43 15.77 2.20
CA LEU A 853 11.85 15.98 2.48
C LEU A 853 12.61 16.53 1.27
N SER A 854 12.20 16.15 0.05
CA SER A 854 12.79 16.69 -1.20
C SER A 854 12.54 18.19 -1.39
N THR A 855 11.57 18.76 -0.70
CA THR A 855 11.32 20.22 -0.72
C THR A 855 12.24 20.99 0.23
N LEU A 856 12.96 20.28 1.10
CA LEU A 856 13.82 20.88 2.13
C LEU A 856 15.31 20.81 1.73
N ASN A 857 16.16 21.46 2.53
CA ASN A 857 17.63 21.45 2.36
C ASN A 857 18.26 20.15 2.90
N ILE A 858 17.82 18.99 2.37
CA ILE A 858 18.32 17.66 2.71
C ILE A 858 19.25 17.18 1.58
N ASP A 859 20.40 16.62 1.92
CA ASP A 859 21.37 16.12 0.94
C ASP A 859 21.18 14.61 0.67
N TYR A 860 20.82 13.82 1.70
CA TYR A 860 20.60 12.38 1.55
C TYR A 860 19.49 11.85 2.47
N ILE A 861 18.92 10.71 2.08
CA ILE A 861 18.06 9.89 2.91
C ILE A 861 18.64 8.48 3.06
N SER A 862 18.35 7.82 4.18
CA SER A 862 18.89 6.50 4.51
C SER A 862 17.78 5.60 5.03
N CYS A 863 17.53 4.50 4.35
CA CYS A 863 16.45 3.55 4.64
C CYS A 863 16.95 2.09 4.64
N SER A 864 16.10 1.16 5.05
CA SER A 864 16.42 -0.27 4.98
C SER A 864 16.69 -0.72 3.53
N PRO A 865 17.52 -1.77 3.30
CA PRO A 865 17.93 -2.20 1.96
C PRO A 865 16.77 -2.40 0.98
N PHE A 866 15.70 -3.06 1.41
CA PHE A 866 14.52 -3.34 0.57
C PHE A 866 13.68 -2.11 0.23
N ARG A 867 13.87 -0.98 0.92
CA ARG A 867 13.22 0.30 0.62
C ARG A 867 14.00 1.17 -0.38
N ILE A 868 15.23 0.84 -0.70
CA ILE A 868 16.10 1.64 -1.59
C ILE A 868 15.48 1.87 -2.97
N PRO A 869 14.95 0.86 -3.70
CA PRO A 869 14.33 1.10 -4.99
C PRO A 869 13.10 2.02 -4.93
N ALA A 870 12.26 1.85 -3.90
CA ALA A 870 11.11 2.74 -3.66
C ALA A 870 11.57 4.17 -3.35
N ALA A 871 12.60 4.34 -2.54
CA ALA A 871 13.17 5.65 -2.21
C ALA A 871 13.80 6.33 -3.43
N ARG A 872 14.51 5.58 -4.29
CA ARG A 872 15.05 6.09 -5.58
C ARG A 872 13.94 6.58 -6.49
N LEU A 873 12.86 5.81 -6.61
CA LEU A 873 11.70 6.17 -7.42
C LEU A 873 10.99 7.41 -6.85
N ALA A 874 10.69 7.43 -5.56
CA ALA A 874 10.04 8.56 -4.90
C ALA A 874 10.87 9.85 -5.02
N ALA A 875 12.20 9.77 -4.82
CA ALA A 875 13.08 10.91 -4.99
C ALA A 875 13.10 11.44 -6.44
N ALA A 876 13.03 10.56 -7.44
CA ALA A 876 12.93 10.96 -8.84
C ALA A 876 11.55 11.56 -9.18
N GLN A 877 10.48 11.01 -8.62
CA GLN A 877 9.12 11.53 -8.78
C GLN A 877 8.97 12.92 -8.18
N ALA A 878 9.63 13.21 -7.04
CA ALA A 878 9.64 14.54 -6.43
C ALA A 878 10.21 15.62 -7.38
N GLU A 879 11.09 15.25 -8.29
CA GLU A 879 11.75 16.17 -9.25
C GLU A 879 11.06 16.17 -10.62
N THR A 880 10.13 15.26 -10.86
CA THR A 880 9.48 15.09 -12.18
C THR A 880 7.99 15.41 -12.19
N LYS A 881 7.36 15.52 -11.01
CA LYS A 881 5.94 15.97 -10.81
C LYS A 881 5.80 17.51 -10.99
#